data_620b46176b6835feddc9506ac0211850
#
_entry.id   620b46176b6835feddc9506ac0211850
#
_cell.length_a   1.000
_cell.length_b   1.000
_cell.length_c   1.000
_cell.angle_alpha   90.00
_cell.angle_beta   90.00
_cell.angle_gamma   90.00
#
_symmetry.space_group_name_H-M   'P 1'
#
loop_
_entity.id
_entity.type
_entity.pdbx_description
1 polymer ?
#
loop_
_entity_poly.entity_id
_entity_poly.type
_entity_poly.pdbx_seq_one_letter_code
_entity_poly.pdbx_strand_id
1 'polypeptide(L)'
;MKTISRKNISLAISALVFSTPAFSQLEEVLVSAQKREQSLQDVPIAISAMSEELLEQTGVNTITEIIPMVPGLSGADYGLATNSWAIRGIGSNDWTIGSEPSVGVFVDDGYVGRNIFATATFFDINRIEVVKGPQGTLFGRNAAAGAISLITNKPGDQNEWRFGVAVGDEGQQRYEVVGNWAVSDTFALRLAYQHQEWDGMWTEILSGEDMYTESDVIRISARWDITDDLEALIKFNYGKAKTNYTSAVNIPTNLAQPGVEYPDRYAINRPNYEQNEDDGFGLRLTWSINDSLTLVSITDIRSGENDYFEDVDGSADDIAIDEALFGVPGGALGGLDIPVGLGADGDTVYQEFRLSGGSDSVDWFAGVSYYSEELDNSRWEVDYVATAWGVPIGSSRITSEADNTSYGVYGDVTWQATERLALTAGMRWSADEKDWCTNTLQDDFYDMGGPTAGPVCDAEDWDELTSRLIAQYNIGEATMLFASVSQGYKGGGFNTSVADLDGDGIADTVVPFDPETSIAYELGLKSTLLDGRIQFNGSLYFTDYESLQVQIFGFDTGLQIRDAGDAETQGLEAELMFAATDNLTLMANYAYTDTEIVSGPLNGQTLAYAPEDTFSLGANFEHRFFGGRLNWFAMYNYTGEFFHDIDNLNEEPSYGIVNGKVTYSAGSERWDLAFAVDNLTDEEYATLRADFGWGPQLHWGYKRLMRAEFNLYF
;
A
#
# COMPACT_ATOMS: atom_id res chain seq x y z
N MET A 1 -1.43 -33.85 93.91
CA MET A 1 -0.52 -34.22 92.81
C MET A 1 -1.29 -34.23 91.55
N LYS A 2 -1.34 -33.11 90.81
CA LYS A 2 -2.03 -32.98 89.50
C LYS A 2 -1.05 -32.47 88.49
N THR A 3 -0.77 -33.27 87.52
CA THR A 3 0.06 -32.97 86.33
C THR A 3 -0.65 -31.98 85.45
N ILE A 4 0.03 -30.87 85.12
CA ILE A 4 -0.43 -29.85 84.19
C ILE A 4 0.09 -30.20 82.80
N SER A 5 -0.86 -30.41 81.89
CA SER A 5 -0.63 -30.66 80.46
C SER A 5 -0.17 -29.36 79.72
N ARG A 6 0.93 -29.43 78.94
CA ARG A 6 1.38 -28.40 78.03
C ARG A 6 0.54 -28.39 76.75
N LYS A 7 -0.25 -27.34 76.56
CA LYS A 7 -0.89 -27.08 75.27
C LYS A 7 0.14 -26.40 74.29
N ASN A 8 0.36 -27.08 73.21
CA ASN A 8 1.09 -26.54 72.06
C ASN A 8 0.28 -25.42 71.44
N ILE A 9 0.85 -24.22 71.42
CA ILE A 9 0.35 -23.09 70.62
C ILE A 9 1.09 -23.16 69.25
N SER A 10 0.38 -23.66 68.26
CA SER A 10 0.81 -23.57 66.87
C SER A 10 0.55 -22.14 66.33
N LEU A 11 1.62 -21.40 66.15
CA LEU A 11 1.55 -20.11 65.44
C LEU A 11 1.29 -20.43 63.95
N ALA A 12 0.08 -20.15 63.45
CA ALA A 12 -0.21 -20.10 62.02
C ALA A 12 0.35 -18.80 61.47
N ILE A 13 1.51 -18.86 60.81
CA ILE A 13 2.02 -17.79 59.96
C ILE A 13 1.18 -17.85 58.68
N SER A 14 0.20 -16.97 58.58
CA SER A 14 -0.48 -16.70 57.32
C SER A 14 0.55 -16.01 56.38
N ALA A 15 1.08 -16.76 55.42
CA ALA A 15 1.80 -16.19 54.30
C ALA A 15 0.79 -15.36 53.52
N LEU A 16 0.86 -14.04 53.63
CA LEU A 16 0.30 -13.12 52.64
C LEU A 16 1.08 -13.34 51.35
N VAL A 17 0.53 -14.13 50.46
CA VAL A 17 0.93 -14.13 49.06
C VAL A 17 0.54 -12.74 48.56
N PHE A 18 1.49 -11.84 48.44
CA PHE A 18 1.36 -10.70 47.62
C PHE A 18 1.25 -11.26 46.20
N SER A 19 0.01 -11.37 45.66
CA SER A 19 -0.19 -11.45 44.24
C SER A 19 0.36 -10.16 43.68
N THR A 20 1.52 -10.23 43.03
CA THR A 20 1.97 -9.17 42.15
C THR A 20 0.82 -8.95 41.14
N PRO A 21 0.34 -7.72 40.97
CA PRO A 21 -0.59 -7.47 39.88
C PRO A 21 0.08 -7.98 38.61
N ALA A 22 -0.58 -8.88 37.89
CA ALA A 22 -0.17 -9.21 36.52
C ALA A 22 -0.45 -7.93 35.72
N PHE A 23 0.58 -7.17 35.43
CA PHE A 23 0.50 -6.02 34.52
C PHE A 23 0.21 -6.56 33.13
N SER A 24 -0.64 -5.87 32.36
CA SER A 24 -0.87 -6.18 30.95
C SER A 24 0.46 -6.09 30.20
N GLN A 25 0.85 -7.18 29.57
CA GLN A 25 1.94 -7.20 28.58
C GLN A 25 1.35 -6.77 27.24
N LEU A 26 2.17 -6.14 26.41
CA LEU A 26 1.82 -5.89 25.01
C LEU A 26 1.71 -7.24 24.28
N GLU A 27 0.81 -7.32 23.32
CA GLU A 27 0.64 -8.50 22.51
C GLU A 27 1.89 -8.76 21.66
N GLU A 28 2.29 -10.01 21.54
CA GLU A 28 3.35 -10.42 20.65
C GLU A 28 2.84 -10.46 19.22
N VAL A 29 3.37 -9.61 18.35
CA VAL A 29 3.00 -9.58 16.93
C VAL A 29 3.92 -10.54 16.17
N LEU A 30 3.32 -11.54 15.52
CA LEU A 30 4.01 -12.44 14.62
C LEU A 30 4.03 -11.84 13.21
N VAL A 31 5.17 -11.96 12.52
CA VAL A 31 5.35 -11.49 11.14
C VAL A 31 5.95 -12.57 10.26
N SER A 32 5.72 -12.47 8.94
CA SER A 32 6.20 -13.42 7.94
C SER A 32 7.20 -12.80 6.93
N ALA A 33 7.62 -11.57 7.18
CA ALA A 33 8.47 -10.78 6.29
C ALA A 33 9.80 -11.42 5.90
N GLN A 34 10.33 -12.37 6.67
CA GLN A 34 11.51 -13.16 6.31
C GLN A 34 11.17 -14.54 5.73
N LYS A 35 9.98 -14.66 5.12
CA LYS A 35 9.47 -15.94 4.58
C LYS A 35 9.33 -17.05 5.63
N ARG A 36 9.32 -16.66 6.92
CA ARG A 36 9.12 -17.49 8.13
C ARG A 36 8.28 -16.72 9.12
N GLU A 37 7.45 -17.41 9.85
CA GLU A 37 6.70 -16.82 10.96
C GLU A 37 7.62 -16.65 12.18
N GLN A 38 7.79 -15.40 12.62
CA GLN A 38 8.69 -15.01 13.71
C GLN A 38 8.08 -13.86 14.50
N SER A 39 8.47 -13.69 15.76
CA SER A 39 8.14 -12.49 16.52
C SER A 39 8.71 -11.23 15.85
N LEU A 40 7.92 -10.15 15.76
CA LEU A 40 8.36 -8.86 15.24
C LEU A 40 9.68 -8.40 15.91
N GLN A 41 9.85 -8.69 17.20
CA GLN A 41 11.03 -8.28 17.98
C GLN A 41 12.29 -9.12 17.67
N ASP A 42 12.11 -10.30 17.05
CA ASP A 42 13.22 -11.20 16.70
C ASP A 42 13.70 -11.02 15.25
N VAL A 43 12.98 -10.25 14.43
CA VAL A 43 13.28 -10.03 13.01
C VAL A 43 14.28 -8.87 12.85
N PRO A 44 15.53 -9.11 12.38
CA PRO A 44 16.60 -8.10 12.32
C PRO A 44 16.53 -7.23 11.03
N ILE A 45 15.37 -6.66 10.74
CA ILE A 45 15.12 -5.68 9.67
C ILE A 45 14.14 -4.62 10.17
N ALA A 46 14.10 -3.45 9.52
CA ALA A 46 13.06 -2.46 9.76
C ALA A 46 11.73 -2.95 9.18
N ILE A 47 10.75 -3.13 10.05
CA ILE A 47 9.41 -3.57 9.71
C ILE A 47 8.41 -2.99 10.70
N SER A 48 7.31 -2.44 10.18
CA SER A 48 6.11 -2.08 10.95
C SER A 48 5.04 -3.14 10.72
N ALA A 49 4.36 -3.55 11.77
CA ALA A 49 3.26 -4.50 11.66
C ALA A 49 2.04 -4.02 12.44
N MET A 50 0.88 -4.10 11.82
CA MET A 50 -0.41 -3.76 12.42
C MET A 50 -1.26 -5.01 12.53
N SER A 51 -1.58 -5.41 13.76
CA SER A 51 -2.47 -6.55 14.03
C SER A 51 -3.93 -6.23 13.71
N GLU A 52 -4.76 -7.26 13.55
CA GLU A 52 -6.22 -7.12 13.40
C GLU A 52 -6.82 -6.26 14.51
N GLU A 53 -6.39 -6.46 15.77
CA GLU A 53 -6.87 -5.67 16.90
C GLU A 53 -6.55 -4.17 16.75
N LEU A 54 -5.33 -3.81 16.30
CA LEU A 54 -4.95 -2.42 16.07
C LEU A 54 -5.76 -1.81 14.91
N LEU A 55 -5.95 -2.55 13.81
CA LEU A 55 -6.77 -2.11 12.67
C LEU A 55 -8.23 -1.88 13.10
N GLU A 56 -8.80 -2.75 13.91
CA GLU A 56 -10.16 -2.57 14.47
C GLU A 56 -10.25 -1.37 15.42
N GLN A 57 -9.25 -1.17 16.29
CA GLN A 57 -9.20 -0.06 17.25
C GLN A 57 -9.09 1.30 16.54
N THR A 58 -8.28 1.37 15.48
CA THR A 58 -8.08 2.58 14.69
C THR A 58 -9.25 2.87 13.76
N GLY A 59 -9.97 1.83 13.34
CA GLY A 59 -11.08 1.94 12.39
C GLY A 59 -10.65 2.12 10.95
N VAL A 60 -9.41 1.74 10.63
CA VAL A 60 -8.84 1.73 9.26
C VAL A 60 -9.64 0.77 8.37
N ASN A 61 -10.03 1.24 7.19
CA ASN A 61 -10.85 0.51 6.22
C ASN A 61 -10.19 0.39 4.83
N THR A 62 -9.14 1.17 4.58
CA THR A 62 -8.39 1.14 3.32
C THR A 62 -6.90 1.06 3.60
N ILE A 63 -6.14 0.60 2.61
CA ILE A 63 -4.68 0.53 2.74
C ILE A 63 -4.05 1.92 2.80
N THR A 64 -4.64 2.96 2.21
CA THR A 64 -4.17 4.35 2.28
C THR A 64 -4.27 4.95 3.67
N GLU A 65 -5.27 4.52 4.46
CA GLU A 65 -5.44 5.00 5.83
C GLU A 65 -4.33 4.54 6.80
N ILE A 66 -3.50 3.54 6.42
CA ILE A 66 -2.35 3.14 7.24
C ILE A 66 -1.14 4.07 7.10
N ILE A 67 -1.06 4.87 6.02
CA ILE A 67 0.09 5.72 5.72
C ILE A 67 0.54 6.52 6.94
N PRO A 68 -0.31 7.30 7.60
CA PRO A 68 0.12 8.14 8.72
C PRO A 68 0.47 7.37 10.00
N MET A 69 0.22 6.06 10.03
CA MET A 69 0.51 5.21 11.18
C MET A 69 1.87 4.51 11.09
N VAL A 70 2.44 4.43 9.89
CA VAL A 70 3.70 3.75 9.61
C VAL A 70 4.80 4.77 9.32
N PRO A 71 5.82 4.92 10.19
CA PRO A 71 6.87 5.90 9.97
C PRO A 71 7.65 5.56 8.69
N GLY A 72 7.90 6.58 7.86
CA GLY A 72 8.58 6.45 6.58
C GLY A 72 7.73 5.90 5.43
N LEU A 73 6.44 5.63 5.65
CA LEU A 73 5.47 5.35 4.59
C LEU A 73 4.78 6.65 4.21
N SER A 74 4.71 6.91 2.92
CA SER A 74 3.99 8.03 2.31
C SER A 74 3.30 7.56 1.03
N GLY A 75 2.61 8.44 0.34
CA GLY A 75 1.96 8.09 -0.91
C GLY A 75 0.85 9.03 -1.25
N ALA A 76 0.19 8.75 -2.36
CA ALA A 76 -0.92 9.51 -2.89
C ALA A 76 -2.13 8.62 -3.12
N ASP A 77 -3.30 9.19 -2.90
CA ASP A 77 -4.60 8.60 -3.20
C ASP A 77 -5.25 9.46 -4.29
N TYR A 78 -5.29 8.95 -5.51
CA TYR A 78 -5.87 9.65 -6.66
C TYR A 78 -7.19 9.02 -7.14
N GLY A 79 -7.66 7.95 -6.47
CA GLY A 79 -8.82 7.18 -6.85
C GLY A 79 -8.67 5.70 -6.54
N LEU A 80 -9.46 4.84 -7.18
CA LEU A 80 -9.46 3.39 -6.90
C LEU A 80 -8.20 2.69 -7.39
N ALA A 81 -7.71 3.05 -8.57
CA ALA A 81 -6.64 2.36 -9.29
C ALA A 81 -5.29 3.08 -9.26
N THR A 82 -5.26 4.33 -8.84
CA THR A 82 -4.12 5.21 -8.99
C THR A 82 -3.38 5.48 -7.68
N ASN A 83 -3.53 4.59 -6.70
CA ASN A 83 -2.81 4.68 -5.44
C ASN A 83 -1.30 4.45 -5.63
N SER A 84 -0.51 5.34 -5.10
CA SER A 84 0.95 5.29 -5.11
C SER A 84 1.49 5.15 -3.70
N TRP A 85 2.47 4.26 -3.52
CA TRP A 85 3.13 4.03 -2.25
C TRP A 85 4.59 4.43 -2.34
N ALA A 86 5.06 5.15 -1.33
CA ALA A 86 6.47 5.45 -1.17
C ALA A 86 6.96 5.03 0.22
N ILE A 87 8.10 4.38 0.29
CA ILE A 87 8.78 4.02 1.53
C ILE A 87 10.11 4.75 1.58
N ARG A 88 10.34 5.53 2.65
CA ARG A 88 11.57 6.34 2.82
C ARG A 88 11.77 7.33 1.65
N GLY A 89 10.66 7.89 1.15
CA GLY A 89 10.65 8.84 0.04
C GLY A 89 10.78 8.23 -1.36
N ILE A 90 10.94 6.90 -1.48
CA ILE A 90 10.99 6.23 -2.78
C ILE A 90 9.66 5.55 -3.08
N GLY A 91 9.07 5.92 -4.20
CA GLY A 91 7.82 5.37 -4.71
C GLY A 91 7.70 5.55 -6.21
N SER A 92 6.72 4.89 -6.78
CA SER A 92 6.37 5.06 -8.19
C SER A 92 4.99 5.71 -8.27
N ASN A 93 4.91 6.77 -9.02
CA ASN A 93 3.66 7.43 -9.38
C ASN A 93 3.32 7.11 -10.85
N ASP A 94 3.47 5.84 -11.22
CA ASP A 94 3.39 5.39 -12.61
C ASP A 94 1.98 4.89 -12.93
N TRP A 95 1.34 5.52 -13.90
CA TRP A 95 -0.02 5.20 -14.36
C TRP A 95 -0.04 4.38 -15.64
N THR A 96 1.13 4.02 -16.15
CA THR A 96 1.25 3.26 -17.40
C THR A 96 1.44 1.77 -17.14
N ILE A 97 0.91 0.92 -18.01
CA ILE A 97 1.13 -0.53 -17.93
C ILE A 97 2.56 -0.95 -18.28
N GLY A 98 3.35 -0.04 -18.87
CA GLY A 98 4.75 -0.28 -19.25
C GLY A 98 5.73 -0.24 -18.08
N SER A 99 5.37 0.41 -16.96
CA SER A 99 6.21 0.54 -15.76
C SER A 99 5.71 -0.36 -14.62
N GLU A 100 6.48 -0.44 -13.55
CA GLU A 100 6.22 -1.25 -12.37
C GLU A 100 6.42 -0.45 -11.08
N PRO A 101 5.82 -0.87 -9.93
CA PRO A 101 5.96 -0.16 -8.67
C PRO A 101 7.35 -0.36 -8.05
N SER A 102 7.85 0.63 -7.29
CA SER A 102 9.06 0.50 -6.47
C SER A 102 8.78 -0.17 -5.11
N VAL A 103 7.50 -0.19 -4.67
CA VAL A 103 7.01 -0.86 -3.46
C VAL A 103 6.18 -2.07 -3.88
N GLY A 104 6.66 -3.28 -3.59
CA GLY A 104 5.94 -4.52 -3.90
C GLY A 104 4.74 -4.74 -2.99
N VAL A 105 3.59 -5.11 -3.55
CA VAL A 105 2.39 -5.49 -2.78
C VAL A 105 2.19 -7.00 -2.85
N PHE A 106 1.95 -7.62 -1.69
CA PHE A 106 1.75 -9.06 -1.56
C PHE A 106 0.49 -9.36 -0.77
N VAL A 107 -0.27 -10.34 -1.20
CA VAL A 107 -1.44 -10.85 -0.47
C VAL A 107 -1.22 -12.33 -0.20
N ASP A 108 -1.10 -12.71 1.09
CA ASP A 108 -0.83 -14.10 1.52
C ASP A 108 0.40 -14.75 0.84
N ASP A 109 1.48 -13.99 0.70
CA ASP A 109 2.72 -14.31 -0.03
C ASP A 109 2.61 -14.29 -1.58
N GLY A 110 1.41 -14.19 -2.18
CA GLY A 110 1.23 -13.99 -3.62
C GLY A 110 1.58 -12.57 -4.04
N TYR A 111 2.41 -12.42 -5.08
CA TYR A 111 2.77 -11.10 -5.60
C TYR A 111 1.61 -10.50 -6.40
N VAL A 112 1.21 -9.28 -6.05
CA VAL A 112 0.23 -8.49 -6.79
C VAL A 112 0.99 -7.53 -7.69
N GLY A 113 1.11 -7.84 -8.96
CA GLY A 113 1.95 -7.12 -9.92
C GLY A 113 1.61 -5.64 -10.08
N ARG A 114 0.34 -5.29 -9.88
CA ARG A 114 -0.18 -3.92 -10.03
C ARG A 114 -1.00 -3.49 -8.83
N ASN A 115 -0.78 -2.28 -8.37
CA ASN A 115 -1.54 -1.71 -7.26
C ASN A 115 -3.04 -1.59 -7.59
N ILE A 116 -3.39 -1.43 -8.86
CA ILE A 116 -4.79 -1.36 -9.32
C ILE A 116 -5.61 -2.62 -8.99
N PHE A 117 -4.96 -3.79 -8.88
CA PHE A 117 -5.63 -5.05 -8.53
C PHE A 117 -5.59 -5.36 -7.02
N ALA A 118 -5.05 -4.45 -6.21
CA ALA A 118 -4.92 -4.63 -4.76
C ALA A 118 -5.98 -3.90 -3.94
N THR A 119 -6.66 -2.91 -4.49
CA THR A 119 -7.55 -2.01 -3.74
C THR A 119 -8.80 -2.69 -3.20
N ALA A 120 -9.36 -3.65 -3.96
CA ALA A 120 -10.54 -4.40 -3.53
C ALA A 120 -10.25 -5.53 -2.53
N THR A 121 -9.00 -5.74 -2.14
CA THR A 121 -8.60 -6.87 -1.28
C THR A 121 -8.44 -6.52 0.21
N PHE A 122 -8.57 -5.24 0.59
CA PHE A 122 -8.43 -4.78 1.96
C PHE A 122 -9.67 -5.08 2.82
N PHE A 123 -9.93 -6.36 3.06
CA PHE A 123 -11.02 -6.83 3.90
C PHE A 123 -10.68 -8.15 4.56
N ASP A 124 -11.16 -8.38 5.81
CA ASP A 124 -10.90 -9.59 6.60
C ASP A 124 -9.39 -9.86 6.74
N ILE A 125 -8.66 -8.82 7.11
CA ILE A 125 -7.20 -8.82 7.26
C ILE A 125 -6.82 -9.22 8.68
N ASN A 126 -5.89 -10.17 8.80
CA ASN A 126 -5.29 -10.57 10.06
C ASN A 126 -4.21 -9.60 10.52
N ARG A 127 -3.36 -9.16 9.56
CA ARG A 127 -2.33 -8.17 9.83
C ARG A 127 -1.78 -7.59 8.53
N ILE A 128 -1.15 -6.42 8.65
CA ILE A 128 -0.41 -5.76 7.59
C ILE A 128 1.05 -5.66 8.04
N GLU A 129 1.96 -6.01 7.16
CA GLU A 129 3.40 -5.91 7.37
C GLU A 129 3.99 -4.95 6.33
N VAL A 130 4.66 -3.89 6.78
CA VAL A 130 5.38 -2.94 5.91
C VAL A 130 6.88 -3.12 6.14
N VAL A 131 7.54 -3.74 5.18
CA VAL A 131 9.00 -4.00 5.20
C VAL A 131 9.69 -2.86 4.49
N LYS A 132 10.59 -2.19 5.20
CA LYS A 132 11.21 -0.94 4.75
C LYS A 132 12.61 -1.18 4.19
N GLY A 133 12.95 -0.41 3.15
CA GLY A 133 14.20 -0.55 2.43
C GLY A 133 14.23 -1.72 1.45
N PRO A 134 15.28 -1.84 0.62
CA PRO A 134 15.38 -2.82 -0.46
C PRO A 134 15.21 -4.27 0.00
N GLN A 135 14.33 -5.01 -0.68
CA GLN A 135 13.97 -6.39 -0.37
C GLN A 135 14.12 -7.35 -1.57
N GLY A 136 14.98 -7.03 -2.53
CA GLY A 136 15.15 -7.82 -3.75
C GLY A 136 15.46 -9.30 -3.51
N THR A 137 16.21 -9.63 -2.45
CA THR A 137 16.56 -11.02 -2.12
C THR A 137 15.35 -11.87 -1.73
N LEU A 138 14.41 -11.33 -0.95
CA LEU A 138 13.27 -12.10 -0.41
C LEU A 138 12.01 -11.98 -1.26
N PHE A 139 11.75 -10.79 -1.77
CA PHE A 139 10.53 -10.47 -2.48
C PHE A 139 10.71 -10.42 -3.99
N GLY A 140 11.98 -10.30 -4.47
CA GLY A 140 12.30 -10.28 -5.88
C GLY A 140 12.21 -8.89 -6.48
N ARG A 141 11.73 -8.83 -7.72
CA ARG A 141 11.58 -7.59 -8.46
C ARG A 141 10.58 -6.64 -7.79
N ASN A 142 10.69 -5.36 -8.08
CA ASN A 142 9.74 -4.34 -7.66
C ASN A 142 9.62 -4.19 -6.14
N ALA A 143 10.70 -4.47 -5.45
CA ALA A 143 10.88 -4.25 -4.02
C ALA A 143 12.15 -3.42 -3.77
N ALA A 144 12.42 -2.41 -4.63
CA ALA A 144 13.55 -1.50 -4.53
C ALA A 144 13.44 -0.57 -3.31
N ALA A 145 12.24 -0.14 -2.96
CA ALA A 145 11.95 0.69 -1.79
C ALA A 145 11.47 -0.11 -0.58
N GLY A 146 10.84 -1.26 -0.80
CA GLY A 146 10.28 -2.10 0.25
C GLY A 146 9.12 -2.96 -0.22
N ALA A 147 8.35 -3.50 0.74
CA ALA A 147 7.20 -4.33 0.44
C ALA A 147 6.06 -4.14 1.47
N ILE A 148 4.83 -4.20 1.01
CA ILE A 148 3.61 -4.23 1.82
C ILE A 148 2.99 -5.63 1.69
N SER A 149 2.85 -6.35 2.81
CA SER A 149 2.22 -7.66 2.85
C SER A 149 0.90 -7.62 3.60
N LEU A 150 -0.18 -7.97 2.94
CA LEU A 150 -1.51 -8.12 3.49
C LEU A 150 -1.73 -9.60 3.81
N ILE A 151 -1.86 -9.93 5.07
CA ILE A 151 -2.10 -11.30 5.52
C ILE A 151 -3.58 -11.42 5.92
N THR A 152 -4.33 -12.25 5.21
CA THR A 152 -5.77 -12.40 5.44
C THR A 152 -6.06 -13.44 6.53
N ASN A 153 -7.23 -13.36 7.13
CA ASN A 153 -7.67 -14.32 8.14
C ASN A 153 -7.81 -15.73 7.56
N LYS A 154 -7.31 -16.73 8.29
CA LYS A 154 -7.43 -18.16 7.94
C LYS A 154 -8.68 -18.77 8.60
N PRO A 155 -9.26 -19.84 7.98
CA PRO A 155 -10.31 -20.62 8.64
C PRO A 155 -9.82 -21.22 9.97
N GLY A 156 -10.53 -20.91 11.07
CA GLY A 156 -10.23 -21.37 12.43
C GLY A 156 -10.95 -22.66 12.83
N ASP A 157 -10.63 -23.16 14.04
CA ASP A 157 -11.17 -24.43 14.58
C ASP A 157 -12.50 -24.26 15.33
N GLN A 158 -13.06 -23.05 15.36
CA GLN A 158 -14.32 -22.76 16.05
C GLN A 158 -15.35 -22.18 15.08
N ASN A 159 -16.63 -22.42 15.35
CA ASN A 159 -17.71 -21.78 14.60
C ASN A 159 -17.93 -20.38 15.16
N GLU A 160 -17.72 -19.38 14.32
CA GLU A 160 -17.84 -17.99 14.70
C GLU A 160 -18.55 -17.21 13.57
N TRP A 161 -19.40 -16.25 13.94
CA TRP A 161 -20.07 -15.38 13.00
C TRP A 161 -20.03 -13.95 13.49
N ARG A 162 -19.69 -13.03 12.59
CA ARG A 162 -19.77 -11.58 12.80
C ARG A 162 -20.68 -10.96 11.74
N PHE A 163 -21.58 -10.09 12.21
CA PHE A 163 -22.40 -9.23 11.35
C PHE A 163 -22.13 -7.79 11.76
N GLY A 164 -21.66 -6.99 10.82
CA GLY A 164 -21.33 -5.59 11.03
C GLY A 164 -22.24 -4.68 10.19
N VAL A 165 -22.60 -3.53 10.77
CA VAL A 165 -23.25 -2.43 10.06
C VAL A 165 -22.61 -1.13 10.51
N ALA A 166 -22.20 -0.30 9.57
CA ALA A 166 -21.78 1.07 9.85
C ALA A 166 -22.63 2.05 9.04
N VAL A 167 -22.90 3.21 9.64
CA VAL A 167 -23.57 4.34 8.99
C VAL A 167 -22.86 5.62 9.39
N GLY A 168 -22.70 6.55 8.47
CA GLY A 168 -21.94 7.76 8.73
C GLY A 168 -22.46 8.98 7.98
N ASP A 169 -21.66 10.04 8.06
CA ASP A 169 -21.89 11.27 7.30
C ASP A 169 -21.82 10.99 5.80
N GLU A 170 -22.35 11.89 5.00
CA GLU A 170 -22.32 11.84 3.54
C GLU A 170 -22.80 10.48 2.98
N GLY A 171 -23.89 9.94 3.56
CA GLY A 171 -24.49 8.71 3.11
C GLY A 171 -23.69 7.44 3.35
N GLN A 172 -22.59 7.46 4.09
CA GLN A 172 -21.78 6.26 4.36
C GLN A 172 -22.61 5.11 4.91
N GLN A 173 -22.49 3.95 4.26
CA GLN A 173 -23.08 2.70 4.69
C GLN A 173 -22.09 1.57 4.45
N ARG A 174 -21.93 0.68 5.43
CA ARG A 174 -21.11 -0.52 5.31
C ARG A 174 -21.83 -1.70 5.96
N TYR A 175 -21.85 -2.81 5.26
CA TYR A 175 -22.43 -4.07 5.71
C TYR A 175 -21.38 -5.17 5.62
N GLU A 176 -21.18 -5.90 6.70
CA GLU A 176 -20.20 -6.96 6.78
C GLU A 176 -20.81 -8.26 7.28
N VAL A 177 -20.38 -9.36 6.69
CA VAL A 177 -20.67 -10.72 7.16
C VAL A 177 -19.40 -11.52 7.12
N VAL A 178 -18.94 -11.98 8.29
CA VAL A 178 -17.81 -12.89 8.38
C VAL A 178 -18.27 -14.14 9.12
N GLY A 179 -18.01 -15.30 8.55
CA GLY A 179 -18.37 -16.58 9.15
C GLY A 179 -17.24 -17.60 9.04
N ASN A 180 -16.93 -18.25 10.16
CA ASN A 180 -16.01 -19.37 10.23
C ASN A 180 -16.75 -20.66 10.58
N TRP A 181 -16.48 -21.72 9.87
CA TRP A 181 -17.17 -23.02 9.97
C TRP A 181 -16.16 -24.13 10.16
N ALA A 182 -15.98 -24.60 11.39
CA ALA A 182 -15.21 -25.79 11.68
C ALA A 182 -16.05 -27.03 11.29
N VAL A 183 -15.91 -27.52 10.06
CA VAL A 183 -16.69 -28.64 9.52
C VAL A 183 -16.25 -29.97 10.13
N SER A 184 -14.96 -30.12 10.40
CA SER A 184 -14.35 -31.25 11.11
C SER A 184 -13.05 -30.80 11.76
N ASP A 185 -12.40 -31.69 12.52
CA ASP A 185 -11.09 -31.43 13.14
C ASP A 185 -9.98 -31.15 12.11
N THR A 186 -10.19 -31.50 10.83
CA THR A 186 -9.20 -31.36 9.75
C THR A 186 -9.66 -30.47 8.60
N PHE A 187 -10.87 -29.91 8.68
CA PHE A 187 -11.40 -29.09 7.59
C PHE A 187 -12.26 -27.95 8.12
N ALA A 188 -11.89 -26.73 7.75
CA ALA A 188 -12.63 -25.52 8.09
C ALA A 188 -12.86 -24.64 6.86
N LEU A 189 -13.94 -23.89 6.86
CA LEU A 189 -14.33 -22.91 5.86
C LEU A 189 -14.49 -21.53 6.51
N ARG A 190 -14.13 -20.48 5.75
CA ARG A 190 -14.40 -19.09 6.13
C ARG A 190 -15.01 -18.37 4.93
N LEU A 191 -16.05 -17.60 5.19
CA LEU A 191 -16.68 -16.67 4.27
C LEU A 191 -16.57 -15.27 4.85
N ALA A 192 -16.13 -14.33 4.06
CA ALA A 192 -16.15 -12.92 4.37
C ALA A 192 -16.79 -12.15 3.21
N TYR A 193 -17.73 -11.25 3.52
CA TYR A 193 -18.38 -10.37 2.56
C TYR A 193 -18.50 -8.97 3.15
N GLN A 194 -18.19 -7.97 2.36
CA GLN A 194 -18.38 -6.56 2.68
C GLN A 194 -19.03 -5.86 1.49
N HIS A 195 -20.00 -5.05 1.78
CA HIS A 195 -20.54 -4.03 0.89
C HIS A 195 -20.34 -2.67 1.54
N GLN A 196 -19.82 -1.72 0.79
CA GLN A 196 -19.64 -0.34 1.23
C GLN A 196 -20.18 0.61 0.17
N GLU A 197 -20.90 1.63 0.62
CA GLU A 197 -21.42 2.70 -0.20
C GLU A 197 -21.15 4.04 0.51
N TRP A 198 -20.81 5.05 -0.26
CA TRP A 198 -20.56 6.39 0.22
C TRP A 198 -20.91 7.41 -0.86
N ASP A 199 -21.75 8.39 -0.50
CA ASP A 199 -22.19 9.45 -1.44
C ASP A 199 -21.14 10.57 -1.61
N GLY A 200 -20.04 10.52 -0.83
CA GLY A 200 -18.93 11.48 -0.95
C GLY A 200 -19.23 12.88 -0.43
N MET A 201 -18.17 13.69 -0.36
CA MET A 201 -18.20 15.01 0.30
C MET A 201 -18.36 16.17 -0.68
N TRP A 202 -18.31 15.92 -1.98
CA TRP A 202 -18.28 16.97 -2.98
C TRP A 202 -19.39 16.78 -4.00
N THR A 203 -19.97 17.89 -4.43
CA THR A 203 -21.07 17.89 -5.42
C THR A 203 -20.59 18.52 -6.72
N GLU A 204 -20.72 17.82 -7.84
CA GLU A 204 -20.54 18.40 -9.15
C GLU A 204 -21.79 19.23 -9.52
N ILE A 205 -21.63 20.57 -9.71
CA ILE A 205 -22.78 21.48 -9.79
C ILE A 205 -23.49 21.52 -11.14
N LEU A 206 -22.87 21.08 -12.23
CA LEU A 206 -23.47 21.09 -13.56
C LEU A 206 -24.40 19.89 -13.76
N SER A 207 -24.01 18.71 -13.32
CA SER A 207 -24.88 17.52 -13.28
C SER A 207 -25.81 17.52 -12.06
N GLY A 208 -25.37 18.09 -10.96
CA GLY A 208 -26.01 18.02 -9.64
C GLY A 208 -25.81 16.66 -8.98
N GLU A 209 -24.84 15.87 -9.43
CA GLU A 209 -24.48 14.59 -8.84
C GLU A 209 -23.48 14.79 -7.70
N ASP A 210 -23.71 14.08 -6.60
CA ASP A 210 -22.72 13.96 -5.54
C ASP A 210 -21.67 12.93 -5.96
N MET A 211 -20.46 13.10 -5.49
CA MET A 211 -19.43 12.10 -5.60
C MET A 211 -19.90 10.83 -4.88
N TYR A 212 -19.63 9.67 -5.46
CA TYR A 212 -19.96 8.40 -4.82
C TYR A 212 -18.80 7.41 -4.94
N THR A 213 -18.74 6.48 -4.00
CA THR A 213 -17.92 5.27 -4.08
C THR A 213 -18.77 4.09 -3.61
N GLU A 214 -18.75 3.01 -4.38
CA GLU A 214 -19.44 1.76 -4.07
C GLU A 214 -18.44 0.61 -4.21
N SER A 215 -18.41 -0.32 -3.25
CA SER A 215 -17.59 -1.52 -3.37
C SER A 215 -18.26 -2.76 -2.79
N ASP A 216 -18.02 -3.88 -3.45
CA ASP A 216 -18.39 -5.23 -3.01
C ASP A 216 -17.16 -6.11 -2.98
N VAL A 217 -16.89 -6.75 -1.85
CA VAL A 217 -15.76 -7.67 -1.69
C VAL A 217 -16.25 -8.97 -1.07
N ILE A 218 -15.86 -10.09 -1.67
CA ILE A 218 -16.13 -11.43 -1.14
C ILE A 218 -14.84 -12.25 -1.08
N ARG A 219 -14.63 -12.96 0.03
CA ARG A 219 -13.55 -13.94 0.19
C ARG A 219 -14.11 -15.25 0.71
N ILE A 220 -13.72 -16.34 0.07
CA ILE A 220 -14.03 -17.69 0.51
C ILE A 220 -12.71 -18.42 0.71
N SER A 221 -12.49 -18.95 1.91
CA SER A 221 -11.27 -19.67 2.27
C SER A 221 -11.59 -21.05 2.81
N ALA A 222 -10.73 -22.03 2.51
CA ALA A 222 -10.79 -23.37 3.06
C ALA A 222 -9.41 -23.77 3.59
N ARG A 223 -9.35 -24.23 4.84
CA ARG A 223 -8.18 -24.91 5.42
C ARG A 223 -8.48 -26.39 5.47
N TRP A 224 -7.55 -27.18 4.94
CA TRP A 224 -7.64 -28.63 4.94
C TRP A 224 -6.33 -29.26 5.37
N ASP A 225 -6.34 -29.88 6.55
CA ASP A 225 -5.26 -30.72 7.07
C ASP A 225 -5.39 -32.09 6.41
N ILE A 226 -4.76 -32.26 5.22
CA ILE A 226 -4.86 -33.46 4.36
C ILE A 226 -4.27 -34.66 5.11
N THR A 227 -3.15 -34.43 5.81
CA THR A 227 -2.53 -35.34 6.78
C THR A 227 -2.01 -34.51 7.95
N ASP A 228 -1.50 -35.18 9.00
CA ASP A 228 -0.86 -34.49 10.13
C ASP A 228 0.35 -33.61 9.72
N ASP A 229 0.95 -33.90 8.55
CA ASP A 229 2.15 -33.23 8.04
C ASP A 229 1.87 -32.35 6.80
N LEU A 230 0.65 -32.33 6.25
CA LEU A 230 0.31 -31.62 5.02
C LEU A 230 -0.97 -30.81 5.17
N GLU A 231 -0.83 -29.49 5.18
CA GLU A 231 -1.94 -28.51 5.17
C GLU A 231 -2.10 -27.92 3.77
N ALA A 232 -3.34 -27.72 3.35
CA ALA A 232 -3.74 -26.91 2.21
C ALA A 232 -4.60 -25.72 2.66
N LEU A 233 -4.23 -24.52 2.24
CA LEU A 233 -5.05 -23.31 2.37
C LEU A 233 -5.45 -22.87 0.96
N ILE A 234 -6.76 -22.83 0.70
CA ILE A 234 -7.35 -22.48 -0.59
C ILE A 234 -8.13 -21.18 -0.38
N LYS A 235 -7.98 -20.21 -1.28
CA LYS A 235 -8.68 -18.93 -1.21
C LYS A 235 -9.22 -18.54 -2.56
N PHE A 236 -10.38 -17.94 -2.56
CA PHE A 236 -10.98 -17.25 -3.69
C PHE A 236 -11.38 -15.86 -3.23
N ASN A 237 -10.99 -14.85 -3.99
CA ASN A 237 -11.32 -13.45 -3.76
C ASN A 237 -12.07 -12.92 -4.98
N TYR A 238 -13.00 -12.02 -4.75
CA TYR A 238 -13.65 -11.21 -5.77
C TYR A 238 -13.88 -9.82 -5.20
N GLY A 239 -13.54 -8.81 -5.95
CA GLY A 239 -13.74 -7.42 -5.62
C GLY A 239 -14.29 -6.64 -6.80
N LYS A 240 -15.17 -5.69 -6.51
CA LYS A 240 -15.66 -4.71 -7.45
C LYS A 240 -15.80 -3.38 -6.75
N ALA A 241 -15.23 -2.33 -7.35
CA ALA A 241 -15.37 -0.97 -6.84
C ALA A 241 -15.70 -0.02 -7.98
N LYS A 242 -16.47 1.04 -7.67
CA LYS A 242 -16.83 2.10 -8.59
C LYS A 242 -16.78 3.44 -7.89
N THR A 243 -16.39 4.47 -8.62
CA THR A 243 -16.47 5.86 -8.17
C THR A 243 -16.66 6.80 -9.35
N ASN A 244 -17.23 7.97 -9.10
CA ASN A 244 -17.20 9.10 -10.02
C ASN A 244 -16.26 10.21 -9.50
N TYR A 245 -15.31 9.83 -8.70
CA TYR A 245 -14.33 10.72 -8.09
C TYR A 245 -13.45 11.39 -9.15
N THR A 246 -13.14 12.68 -8.95
CA THR A 246 -12.21 13.38 -9.84
C THR A 246 -10.83 13.42 -9.19
N SER A 247 -9.79 13.11 -9.96
CA SER A 247 -8.42 13.14 -9.45
C SER A 247 -7.97 14.57 -9.14
N ALA A 248 -8.42 15.57 -9.90
CA ALA A 248 -8.04 16.96 -9.68
C ALA A 248 -9.06 17.96 -10.26
N VAL A 249 -9.14 19.12 -9.65
CA VAL A 249 -10.00 20.23 -10.08
C VAL A 249 -9.16 21.48 -10.32
N ASN A 250 -9.32 22.08 -11.49
CA ASN A 250 -8.64 23.35 -11.84
C ASN A 250 -9.21 24.51 -11.01
N ILE A 251 -8.41 25.03 -10.08
CA ILE A 251 -8.87 26.02 -9.10
C ILE A 251 -9.27 27.35 -9.71
N PRO A 252 -8.45 27.99 -10.56
CA PRO A 252 -8.81 29.29 -11.13
C PRO A 252 -10.11 29.29 -11.94
N THR A 253 -10.35 28.27 -12.75
CA THR A 253 -11.55 28.17 -13.57
C THR A 253 -12.77 27.82 -12.74
N ASN A 254 -12.65 26.92 -11.76
CA ASN A 254 -13.74 26.56 -10.86
C ASN A 254 -14.19 27.74 -10.00
N LEU A 255 -13.27 28.48 -9.36
CA LEU A 255 -13.63 29.61 -8.54
C LEU A 255 -14.29 30.76 -9.34
N ALA A 256 -14.13 30.80 -10.65
CA ALA A 256 -14.81 31.74 -11.52
C ALA A 256 -16.30 31.36 -11.79
N GLN A 257 -16.68 30.10 -11.56
CA GLN A 257 -18.03 29.61 -11.81
C GLN A 257 -19.02 30.01 -10.72
N PRO A 258 -20.23 30.50 -11.07
CA PRO A 258 -21.26 30.82 -10.11
C PRO A 258 -21.75 29.55 -9.37
N GLY A 259 -21.68 29.55 -8.05
CA GLY A 259 -22.19 28.47 -7.22
C GLY A 259 -21.14 27.42 -6.83
N VAL A 260 -19.90 27.56 -7.28
CA VAL A 260 -18.78 26.81 -6.76
C VAL A 260 -18.39 27.36 -5.39
N GLU A 261 -18.33 26.48 -4.41
CA GLU A 261 -17.86 26.73 -3.04
C GLU A 261 -16.77 25.68 -2.77
N TYR A 262 -15.62 25.83 -3.43
CA TYR A 262 -14.55 24.86 -3.40
C TYR A 262 -13.96 24.71 -1.98
N PRO A 263 -13.69 23.48 -1.46
CA PRO A 263 -13.81 22.19 -2.18
C PRO A 263 -15.21 21.58 -2.20
N ASP A 264 -16.19 22.07 -1.48
CA ASP A 264 -17.50 21.43 -1.27
C ASP A 264 -18.27 21.24 -2.57
N ARG A 265 -18.12 22.21 -3.49
CA ARG A 265 -18.85 22.25 -4.75
C ARG A 265 -17.90 22.65 -5.87
N TYR A 266 -17.76 21.80 -6.84
CA TYR A 266 -16.91 21.99 -8.00
C TYR A 266 -17.72 21.90 -9.31
N ALA A 267 -17.08 22.23 -10.42
CA ALA A 267 -17.69 22.16 -11.73
C ALA A 267 -16.68 21.59 -12.74
N ILE A 268 -17.10 20.53 -13.41
CA ILE A 268 -16.40 19.92 -14.54
C ILE A 268 -17.38 19.76 -15.70
N ASN A 269 -16.88 19.76 -16.93
CA ASN A 269 -17.77 19.69 -18.10
C ASN A 269 -17.97 18.27 -18.63
N ARG A 270 -17.22 17.29 -18.08
CA ARG A 270 -17.35 15.85 -18.39
C ARG A 270 -17.59 15.04 -17.11
N PRO A 271 -18.39 13.98 -17.19
CA PRO A 271 -18.55 13.08 -16.07
C PRO A 271 -17.28 12.25 -15.89
N ASN A 272 -16.81 12.13 -14.63
CA ASN A 272 -15.76 11.21 -14.27
C ASN A 272 -16.36 9.88 -13.84
N TYR A 273 -15.68 8.78 -14.14
CA TYR A 273 -15.96 7.48 -13.53
C TYR A 273 -14.72 6.61 -13.51
N GLU A 274 -14.66 5.75 -12.54
CA GLU A 274 -13.69 4.68 -12.45
C GLU A 274 -14.38 3.41 -11.95
N GLN A 275 -14.06 2.28 -12.56
CA GLN A 275 -14.51 0.98 -12.12
C GLN A 275 -13.35 0.01 -12.15
N ASN A 276 -13.15 -0.68 -11.00
CA ASN A 276 -12.24 -1.81 -10.89
C ASN A 276 -13.02 -3.07 -10.58
N GLU A 277 -12.66 -4.17 -11.22
CA GLU A 277 -13.17 -5.49 -10.93
C GLU A 277 -12.02 -6.48 -10.95
N ASP A 278 -11.81 -7.22 -9.84
CA ASP A 278 -10.75 -8.21 -9.74
C ASP A 278 -11.22 -9.52 -9.11
N ASP A 279 -10.66 -10.62 -9.58
CA ASP A 279 -10.83 -11.91 -8.93
C ASP A 279 -9.48 -12.63 -8.78
N GLY A 280 -9.40 -13.50 -7.78
CA GLY A 280 -8.17 -14.20 -7.48
C GLY A 280 -8.39 -15.57 -6.87
N PHE A 281 -7.51 -16.49 -7.23
CA PHE A 281 -7.43 -17.83 -6.66
C PHE A 281 -6.03 -18.05 -6.06
N GLY A 282 -5.98 -18.36 -4.76
CA GLY A 282 -4.76 -18.70 -4.02
C GLY A 282 -4.78 -20.14 -3.54
N LEU A 283 -3.66 -20.83 -3.66
CA LEU A 283 -3.42 -22.15 -3.08
C LEU A 283 -2.06 -22.16 -2.40
N ARG A 284 -2.06 -22.38 -1.07
CA ARG A 284 -0.83 -22.64 -0.31
C ARG A 284 -0.84 -24.06 0.20
N LEU A 285 0.21 -24.82 -0.12
CA LEU A 285 0.48 -26.16 0.43
C LEU A 285 1.68 -26.05 1.37
N THR A 286 1.52 -26.47 2.61
CA THR A 286 2.61 -26.55 3.59
C THR A 286 2.83 -28.00 3.97
N TRP A 287 3.99 -28.55 3.62
CA TRP A 287 4.34 -29.91 3.91
C TRP A 287 5.55 -30.02 4.83
N SER A 288 5.32 -30.45 6.07
CA SER A 288 6.36 -30.80 7.02
C SER A 288 6.92 -32.19 6.66
N ILE A 289 7.96 -32.23 5.81
CA ILE A 289 8.55 -33.49 5.33
C ILE A 289 9.10 -34.31 6.51
N ASN A 290 9.65 -33.60 7.50
CA ASN A 290 10.06 -34.12 8.79
C ASN A 290 10.23 -32.95 9.77
N ASP A 291 10.63 -33.22 11.03
CA ASP A 291 10.77 -32.25 12.12
C ASP A 291 11.68 -31.05 11.80
N SER A 292 12.55 -31.17 10.79
CA SER A 292 13.55 -30.13 10.44
C SER A 292 13.42 -29.60 9.01
N LEU A 293 12.48 -30.11 8.21
CA LEU A 293 12.39 -29.77 6.79
C LEU A 293 10.94 -29.55 6.37
N THR A 294 10.65 -28.34 5.88
CA THR A 294 9.32 -27.95 5.41
C THR A 294 9.39 -27.47 3.96
N LEU A 295 8.48 -27.95 3.11
CA LEU A 295 8.24 -27.47 1.76
C LEU A 295 6.95 -26.67 1.71
N VAL A 296 7.02 -25.46 1.17
CA VAL A 296 5.87 -24.59 0.89
C VAL A 296 5.74 -24.43 -0.61
N SER A 297 4.51 -24.61 -1.12
CA SER A 297 4.14 -24.27 -2.49
C SER A 297 3.07 -23.20 -2.45
N ILE A 298 3.24 -22.13 -3.20
CA ILE A 298 2.30 -21.01 -3.31
C ILE A 298 1.94 -20.84 -4.78
N THR A 299 0.65 -20.91 -5.09
CA THR A 299 0.09 -20.60 -6.40
C THR A 299 -0.89 -19.46 -6.20
N ASP A 300 -0.76 -18.38 -6.94
CA ASP A 300 -1.70 -17.26 -6.96
C ASP A 300 -2.01 -16.92 -8.41
N ILE A 301 -3.29 -16.82 -8.75
CA ILE A 301 -3.79 -16.51 -10.09
C ILE A 301 -4.78 -15.38 -9.91
N ARG A 302 -4.63 -14.31 -10.67
CA ARG A 302 -5.52 -13.15 -10.61
C ARG A 302 -5.91 -12.71 -12.01
N SER A 303 -7.12 -12.18 -12.11
CA SER A 303 -7.63 -11.47 -13.26
C SER A 303 -8.22 -10.14 -12.80
N GLY A 304 -8.08 -9.09 -13.58
CA GLY A 304 -8.60 -7.78 -13.21
C GLY A 304 -8.89 -6.92 -14.43
N GLU A 305 -9.88 -6.04 -14.27
CA GLU A 305 -10.30 -5.06 -15.27
C GLU A 305 -10.41 -3.69 -14.59
N ASN A 306 -9.83 -2.67 -15.23
CA ASN A 306 -10.00 -1.27 -14.86
C ASN A 306 -10.55 -0.50 -16.06
N ASP A 307 -11.62 0.28 -15.84
CA ASP A 307 -12.16 1.23 -16.80
C ASP A 307 -12.27 2.60 -16.12
N TYR A 308 -11.61 3.59 -16.67
CA TYR A 308 -11.46 4.92 -16.10
C TYR A 308 -11.70 5.98 -17.17
N PHE A 309 -12.41 7.03 -16.80
CA PHE A 309 -12.63 8.21 -17.62
C PHE A 309 -12.64 9.47 -16.77
N GLU A 310 -11.86 10.44 -17.16
CA GLU A 310 -11.68 11.68 -16.42
C GLU A 310 -11.66 12.91 -17.31
N ASP A 311 -12.19 14.00 -16.76
CA ASP A 311 -11.98 15.37 -17.21
C ASP A 311 -10.66 15.88 -16.63
N VAL A 312 -9.56 15.67 -17.37
CA VAL A 312 -8.20 15.96 -16.86
C VAL A 312 -7.94 17.46 -16.73
N ASP A 313 -8.61 18.31 -17.49
CA ASP A 313 -8.48 19.75 -17.30
C ASP A 313 -9.20 20.24 -16.04
N GLY A 314 -10.09 19.44 -15.46
CA GLY A 314 -10.75 19.67 -14.19
C GLY A 314 -11.59 20.93 -14.14
N SER A 315 -12.17 21.36 -15.27
CA SER A 315 -12.88 22.64 -15.37
C SER A 315 -14.24 22.54 -16.06
N ALA A 316 -15.13 23.46 -15.71
CA ALA A 316 -16.40 23.64 -16.40
C ALA A 316 -16.32 24.54 -17.63
N ASP A 317 -15.27 25.31 -17.71
CA ASP A 317 -14.97 26.21 -18.82
C ASP A 317 -13.73 25.73 -19.54
N ASP A 318 -13.78 25.87 -20.83
CA ASP A 318 -12.66 25.55 -21.69
C ASP A 318 -11.43 26.41 -21.35
N ILE A 319 -10.30 25.75 -21.16
CA ILE A 319 -9.05 26.42 -20.79
C ILE A 319 -8.52 27.19 -21.98
N ALA A 320 -8.20 28.47 -21.82
CA ALA A 320 -7.61 29.33 -22.84
C ALA A 320 -6.09 29.06 -23.01
N ILE A 321 -5.75 27.82 -23.41
CA ILE A 321 -4.34 27.41 -23.64
C ILE A 321 -3.92 27.54 -25.11
N ASP A 322 -4.78 28.08 -25.98
CA ASP A 322 -4.55 28.23 -27.45
C ASP A 322 -3.20 28.82 -27.78
N GLU A 323 -2.76 29.86 -27.02
CA GLU A 323 -1.52 30.55 -27.28
C GLU A 323 -0.30 29.75 -26.82
N ALA A 324 -0.42 29.03 -25.72
CA ALA A 324 0.67 28.26 -25.14
C ALA A 324 0.97 26.97 -25.94
N LEU A 325 -0.08 26.25 -26.35
CA LEU A 325 0.06 24.96 -27.05
C LEU A 325 0.14 25.13 -28.59
N PHE A 326 -0.67 26.03 -29.15
CA PHE A 326 -0.83 26.09 -30.61
C PHE A 326 -0.30 27.37 -31.22
N GLY A 327 0.22 28.30 -30.42
CA GLY A 327 0.71 29.60 -30.90
C GLY A 327 -0.37 30.47 -31.58
N VAL A 328 -1.65 30.18 -31.33
CA VAL A 328 -2.77 31.00 -31.81
C VAL A 328 -3.18 32.01 -30.73
N PRO A 329 -3.69 33.20 -31.09
CA PRO A 329 -4.13 34.18 -30.07
C PRO A 329 -5.14 33.60 -29.11
N GLY A 330 -4.95 33.83 -27.81
CA GLY A 330 -5.79 33.29 -26.76
C GLY A 330 -7.28 33.50 -27.01
N GLY A 331 -8.08 32.46 -26.84
CA GLY A 331 -9.52 32.42 -27.12
C GLY A 331 -9.90 32.22 -28.58
N ALA A 332 -8.94 31.99 -29.51
CA ALA A 332 -9.26 31.75 -30.92
C ALA A 332 -9.94 30.40 -31.17
N LEU A 333 -9.61 29.38 -30.31
CA LEU A 333 -10.23 28.05 -30.32
C LEU A 333 -11.41 27.96 -29.36
N GLY A 334 -11.67 29.02 -28.57
CA GLY A 334 -12.73 29.08 -27.55
C GLY A 334 -12.40 28.39 -26.25
N GLY A 335 -11.23 27.77 -26.16
CA GLY A 335 -10.77 26.93 -25.08
C GLY A 335 -10.59 25.48 -25.50
N LEU A 336 -9.98 24.70 -24.64
CA LEU A 336 -9.69 23.29 -24.84
C LEU A 336 -10.32 22.48 -23.72
N ASP A 337 -10.98 21.40 -24.07
CA ASP A 337 -11.56 20.40 -23.18
C ASP A 337 -10.76 19.09 -23.41
N ILE A 338 -10.27 18.48 -22.32
CA ILE A 338 -9.32 17.35 -22.37
C ILE A 338 -9.84 16.16 -21.59
N PRO A 339 -10.81 15.39 -22.12
CA PRO A 339 -11.17 14.13 -21.53
C PRO A 339 -10.12 13.04 -21.80
N VAL A 340 -9.85 12.23 -20.80
CA VAL A 340 -8.96 11.06 -20.88
C VAL A 340 -9.73 9.81 -20.50
N GLY A 341 -9.65 8.78 -21.34
CA GLY A 341 -10.18 7.44 -21.04
C GLY A 341 -9.05 6.43 -20.97
N LEU A 342 -9.04 5.60 -19.94
CA LEU A 342 -8.14 4.49 -19.75
C LEU A 342 -8.94 3.20 -19.57
N GLY A 343 -8.45 2.10 -20.13
CA GLY A 343 -8.99 0.77 -19.91
C GLY A 343 -7.83 -0.23 -19.91
N ALA A 344 -7.74 -1.06 -18.89
CA ALA A 344 -6.71 -2.08 -18.79
C ALA A 344 -7.31 -3.39 -18.27
N ASP A 345 -6.99 -4.48 -18.94
CA ASP A 345 -7.27 -5.84 -18.50
C ASP A 345 -5.95 -6.54 -18.17
N GLY A 346 -5.94 -7.41 -17.19
CA GLY A 346 -4.73 -8.15 -16.85
C GLY A 346 -5.00 -9.49 -16.20
N ASP A 347 -4.16 -10.44 -16.57
CA ASP A 347 -4.12 -11.76 -15.95
C ASP A 347 -2.72 -12.01 -15.39
N THR A 348 -2.63 -12.55 -14.17
CA THR A 348 -1.36 -12.87 -13.54
C THR A 348 -1.33 -14.30 -13.00
N VAL A 349 -0.17 -14.92 -13.08
CA VAL A 349 0.12 -16.20 -12.45
C VAL A 349 1.42 -16.12 -11.67
N TYR A 350 1.35 -16.36 -10.37
CA TYR A 350 2.52 -16.49 -9.50
C TYR A 350 2.63 -17.92 -8.97
N GLN A 351 3.84 -18.50 -9.06
CA GLN A 351 4.16 -19.81 -8.48
C GLN A 351 5.49 -19.73 -7.72
N GLU A 352 5.49 -20.14 -6.45
CA GLU A 352 6.69 -20.27 -5.64
C GLU A 352 6.80 -21.67 -5.02
N PHE A 353 8.02 -22.23 -5.02
CA PHE A 353 8.38 -23.39 -4.21
C PHE A 353 9.52 -23.00 -3.28
N ARG A 354 9.32 -23.18 -1.99
CA ARG A 354 10.29 -22.83 -0.95
C ARG A 354 10.52 -24.01 -0.03
N LEU A 355 11.76 -24.46 0.04
CA LEU A 355 12.22 -25.49 0.98
C LEU A 355 12.99 -24.81 2.10
N SER A 356 12.57 -25.03 3.33
CA SER A 356 13.22 -24.50 4.52
C SER A 356 13.67 -25.60 5.46
N GLY A 357 14.77 -25.38 6.13
CA GLY A 357 15.30 -26.33 7.10
C GLY A 357 16.18 -25.67 8.14
N GLY A 358 16.49 -26.38 9.22
CA GLY A 358 17.30 -25.84 10.28
C GLY A 358 17.94 -26.88 11.17
N SER A 359 18.89 -26.39 11.98
CA SER A 359 19.53 -27.10 13.08
C SER A 359 19.71 -26.12 14.25
N ASP A 360 20.26 -26.56 15.38
CA ASP A 360 20.50 -25.69 16.54
C ASP A 360 21.36 -24.45 16.25
N SER A 361 22.13 -24.45 15.14
CA SER A 361 23.07 -23.38 14.83
C SER A 361 22.92 -22.78 13.43
N VAL A 362 22.10 -23.38 12.57
CA VAL A 362 21.94 -22.91 11.19
C VAL A 362 20.49 -23.07 10.78
N ASP A 363 19.87 -21.97 10.35
CA ASP A 363 18.61 -21.94 9.66
C ASP A 363 18.82 -21.55 8.22
N TRP A 364 18.08 -22.15 7.31
CA TRP A 364 18.19 -21.83 5.89
C TRP A 364 16.87 -22.05 5.15
N PHE A 365 16.73 -21.38 4.05
CA PHE A 365 15.74 -21.71 3.03
C PHE A 365 16.33 -21.50 1.63
N ALA A 366 15.74 -22.18 0.66
CA ALA A 366 16.00 -21.99 -0.75
C ALA A 366 14.67 -22.08 -1.52
N GLY A 367 14.53 -21.30 -2.57
CA GLY A 367 13.30 -21.26 -3.34
C GLY A 367 13.51 -20.94 -4.81
N VAL A 368 12.46 -21.22 -5.56
CA VAL A 368 12.30 -20.80 -6.95
C VAL A 368 10.94 -20.17 -7.12
N SER A 369 10.87 -19.12 -7.93
CA SER A 369 9.63 -18.42 -8.25
C SER A 369 9.48 -18.22 -9.75
N TYR A 370 8.24 -18.20 -10.18
CA TYR A 370 7.81 -17.87 -11.53
C TYR A 370 6.67 -16.87 -11.43
N TYR A 371 6.69 -15.85 -12.26
CA TYR A 371 5.61 -14.90 -12.44
C TYR A 371 5.37 -14.68 -13.92
N SER A 372 4.11 -14.59 -14.30
CA SER A 372 3.68 -14.21 -15.64
C SER A 372 2.55 -13.21 -15.50
N GLU A 373 2.55 -12.20 -16.34
CA GLU A 373 1.54 -11.16 -16.42
C GLU A 373 1.26 -10.87 -17.89
N GLU A 374 0.01 -10.99 -18.28
CA GLU A 374 -0.50 -10.56 -19.58
C GLU A 374 -1.35 -9.31 -19.35
N LEU A 375 -1.05 -8.21 -20.01
CA LEU A 375 -1.75 -6.93 -19.87
C LEU A 375 -2.21 -6.43 -21.22
N ASP A 376 -3.46 -6.04 -21.30
CA ASP A 376 -4.04 -5.32 -22.43
C ASP A 376 -4.50 -3.93 -21.96
N ASN A 377 -3.87 -2.88 -22.47
CA ASN A 377 -4.40 -1.53 -22.37
C ASN A 377 -5.26 -1.28 -23.61
N SER A 378 -6.50 -1.67 -23.50
CA SER A 378 -7.45 -1.61 -24.62
C SER A 378 -7.77 -0.17 -25.03
N ARG A 379 -7.48 0.81 -24.15
CA ARG A 379 -7.86 2.20 -24.36
C ARG A 379 -7.01 3.17 -23.54
N TRP A 380 -6.17 3.92 -24.22
CA TRP A 380 -5.72 5.22 -23.77
C TRP A 380 -6.20 6.22 -24.82
N GLU A 381 -7.20 7.02 -24.51
CA GLU A 381 -7.82 7.96 -25.41
C GLU A 381 -7.77 9.35 -24.79
N VAL A 382 -7.19 10.29 -25.51
CA VAL A 382 -7.19 11.72 -25.15
C VAL A 382 -7.80 12.47 -26.31
N ASP A 383 -8.91 13.16 -26.07
CA ASP A 383 -9.53 14.02 -27.03
C ASP A 383 -9.18 15.48 -26.74
N TYR A 384 -8.85 16.23 -27.78
CA TYR A 384 -8.68 17.67 -27.73
C TYR A 384 -9.85 18.31 -28.44
N VAL A 385 -10.74 18.97 -27.71
CA VAL A 385 -11.98 19.53 -28.23
C VAL A 385 -11.90 21.06 -28.23
N ALA A 386 -11.86 21.69 -29.42
CA ALA A 386 -12.00 23.13 -29.54
C ALA A 386 -13.47 23.52 -29.34
N THR A 387 -13.78 24.15 -28.26
CA THR A 387 -15.18 24.40 -27.88
C THR A 387 -15.84 25.52 -28.65
N ALA A 388 -15.07 26.53 -29.19
CA ALA A 388 -15.61 27.49 -30.11
C ALA A 388 -16.31 26.86 -31.33
N TRP A 389 -15.91 25.66 -31.69
CA TRP A 389 -16.44 24.94 -32.87
C TRP A 389 -17.25 23.69 -32.49
N GLY A 390 -17.13 23.23 -31.24
CA GLY A 390 -17.79 22.04 -30.73
C GLY A 390 -17.36 20.76 -31.46
N VAL A 391 -16.12 20.75 -31.98
CA VAL A 391 -15.56 19.62 -32.74
C VAL A 391 -14.18 19.25 -32.17
N PRO A 392 -13.83 17.96 -32.14
CA PRO A 392 -12.46 17.54 -31.85
C PRO A 392 -11.48 18.21 -32.82
N ILE A 393 -10.38 18.75 -32.31
CA ILE A 393 -9.26 19.27 -33.07
C ILE A 393 -8.12 18.26 -33.22
N GLY A 394 -8.13 17.23 -32.39
CA GLY A 394 -7.24 16.09 -32.43
C GLY A 394 -7.72 15.04 -31.43
N SER A 395 -7.40 13.80 -31.68
CA SER A 395 -7.52 12.72 -30.73
C SER A 395 -6.29 11.81 -30.82
N SER A 396 -5.81 11.36 -29.66
CA SER A 396 -4.78 10.34 -29.59
C SER A 396 -5.38 9.10 -28.94
N ARG A 397 -5.28 7.97 -29.60
CA ARG A 397 -5.65 6.69 -29.07
C ARG A 397 -4.46 5.75 -29.12
N ILE A 398 -4.06 5.27 -27.96
CA ILE A 398 -2.99 4.29 -27.83
C ILE A 398 -3.62 3.00 -27.29
N THR A 399 -3.29 1.89 -27.92
CA THR A 399 -3.55 0.54 -27.40
C THR A 399 -2.22 -0.15 -27.22
N SER A 400 -2.01 -0.83 -26.10
CA SER A 400 -0.75 -1.50 -25.80
C SER A 400 -1.04 -2.88 -25.23
N GLU A 401 -0.22 -3.85 -25.62
CA GLU A 401 -0.22 -5.20 -25.09
C GLU A 401 1.16 -5.47 -24.47
N ALA A 402 1.20 -6.08 -23.30
CA ALA A 402 2.44 -6.40 -22.60
C ALA A 402 2.39 -7.81 -22.02
N ASP A 403 3.36 -8.64 -22.39
CA ASP A 403 3.60 -9.94 -21.79
C ASP A 403 4.88 -9.88 -20.96
N ASN A 404 4.75 -10.03 -19.64
CA ASN A 404 5.86 -9.97 -18.71
C ASN A 404 6.08 -11.35 -18.07
N THR A 405 7.30 -11.85 -18.09
CA THR A 405 7.67 -13.10 -17.42
C THR A 405 8.87 -12.89 -16.52
N SER A 406 8.84 -13.44 -15.30
CA SER A 406 9.94 -13.35 -14.35
C SER A 406 10.23 -14.68 -13.70
N TYR A 407 11.51 -15.00 -13.61
CA TYR A 407 12.04 -16.19 -12.93
C TYR A 407 12.94 -15.77 -11.77
N GLY A 408 12.85 -16.46 -10.64
CA GLY A 408 13.73 -16.21 -9.51
C GLY A 408 14.28 -17.50 -8.91
N VAL A 409 15.58 -17.49 -8.58
CA VAL A 409 16.22 -18.54 -7.77
C VAL A 409 16.90 -17.85 -6.60
N TYR A 410 16.55 -18.25 -5.37
CA TYR A 410 17.01 -17.54 -4.19
C TYR A 410 17.28 -18.47 -3.02
N GLY A 411 18.05 -18.00 -2.07
CA GLY A 411 18.28 -18.69 -0.80
C GLY A 411 18.88 -17.78 0.24
N ASP A 412 18.72 -18.19 1.48
CA ASP A 412 19.13 -17.43 2.66
C ASP A 412 19.60 -18.41 3.74
N VAL A 413 20.69 -18.06 4.41
CA VAL A 413 21.27 -18.86 5.50
C VAL A 413 21.54 -17.95 6.68
N THR A 414 21.00 -18.28 7.84
CA THR A 414 21.30 -17.66 9.12
C THR A 414 22.14 -18.61 9.96
N TRP A 415 23.35 -18.16 10.32
CA TRP A 415 24.28 -18.90 11.17
C TRP A 415 24.35 -18.28 12.56
N GLN A 416 23.98 -19.06 13.58
CA GLN A 416 24.15 -18.69 14.98
C GLN A 416 25.63 -18.85 15.36
N ALA A 417 26.44 -17.81 15.12
CA ALA A 417 27.89 -17.84 15.34
C ALA A 417 28.27 -17.95 16.81
N THR A 418 27.45 -17.36 17.70
CA THR A 418 27.55 -17.49 19.16
C THR A 418 26.11 -17.41 19.76
N GLU A 419 25.96 -17.64 21.05
CA GLU A 419 24.65 -17.47 21.74
C GLU A 419 24.02 -16.08 21.57
N ARG A 420 24.81 -15.07 21.15
CA ARG A 420 24.36 -13.68 21.02
C ARG A 420 24.50 -13.11 19.62
N LEU A 421 25.29 -13.75 18.75
CA LEU A 421 25.57 -13.25 17.41
C LEU A 421 25.05 -14.22 16.36
N ALA A 422 24.11 -13.76 15.55
CA ALA A 422 23.68 -14.42 14.33
C ALA A 422 24.15 -13.62 13.11
N LEU A 423 24.52 -14.33 12.05
CA LEU A 423 24.90 -13.75 10.77
C LEU A 423 24.03 -14.38 9.67
N THR A 424 23.37 -13.53 8.90
CA THR A 424 22.53 -13.96 7.77
C THR A 424 23.17 -13.52 6.46
N ALA A 425 23.16 -14.40 5.48
CA ALA A 425 23.55 -14.11 4.10
C ALA A 425 22.50 -14.69 3.16
N GLY A 426 21.97 -13.85 2.30
CA GLY A 426 20.98 -14.21 1.28
C GLY A 426 21.40 -13.72 -0.10
N MET A 427 20.91 -14.42 -1.13
CA MET A 427 21.17 -14.09 -2.53
C MET A 427 19.98 -14.53 -3.39
N ARG A 428 19.68 -13.72 -4.40
CA ARG A 428 18.68 -14.03 -5.43
C ARG A 428 19.19 -13.64 -6.80
N TRP A 429 19.05 -14.53 -7.77
CA TRP A 429 19.12 -14.20 -9.18
C TRP A 429 17.69 -14.15 -9.74
N SER A 430 17.40 -13.07 -10.43
CA SER A 430 16.13 -12.84 -11.14
C SER A 430 16.41 -12.61 -12.60
N ALA A 431 15.53 -13.09 -13.48
CA ALA A 431 15.54 -12.82 -14.90
C ALA A 431 14.13 -12.42 -15.32
N ASP A 432 14.02 -11.26 -15.98
CA ASP A 432 12.78 -10.65 -16.41
C ASP A 432 12.79 -10.53 -17.94
N GLU A 433 11.74 -11.01 -18.59
CA GLU A 433 11.51 -10.93 -20.03
C GLU A 433 10.23 -10.11 -20.26
N LYS A 434 10.26 -9.12 -21.15
CA LYS A 434 9.09 -8.31 -21.50
C LYS A 434 8.95 -8.20 -23.00
N ASP A 435 7.79 -8.62 -23.49
CA ASP A 435 7.31 -8.37 -24.84
C ASP A 435 6.30 -7.23 -24.82
N TRP A 436 6.46 -6.26 -25.69
CA TRP A 436 5.64 -5.06 -25.74
C TRP A 436 5.20 -4.77 -27.15
N CYS A 437 3.91 -4.52 -27.34
CA CYS A 437 3.35 -4.00 -28.58
C CYS A 437 2.52 -2.76 -28.30
N THR A 438 2.69 -1.70 -29.08
CA THR A 438 1.83 -0.51 -29.01
C THR A 438 1.35 -0.12 -30.40
N ASN A 439 0.14 0.42 -30.45
CA ASN A 439 -0.46 0.92 -31.66
C ASN A 439 -1.03 2.32 -31.37
N THR A 440 -0.46 3.34 -31.98
CA THR A 440 -0.85 4.72 -31.80
C THR A 440 -1.64 5.20 -33.02
N LEU A 441 -2.90 5.53 -32.80
CA LEU A 441 -3.77 6.15 -33.79
C LEU A 441 -3.91 7.62 -33.41
N GLN A 442 -3.35 8.49 -34.21
CA GLN A 442 -3.63 9.94 -34.15
C GLN A 442 -4.57 10.31 -35.29
N ASP A 443 -5.66 10.98 -34.95
CA ASP A 443 -6.60 11.52 -35.95
C ASP A 443 -6.59 13.06 -35.78
N ASP A 444 -5.62 13.70 -36.45
CA ASP A 444 -5.35 15.11 -36.26
C ASP A 444 -5.96 15.98 -37.36
N PHE A 445 -6.78 16.94 -36.96
CA PHE A 445 -7.11 18.09 -37.79
C PHE A 445 -5.93 19.13 -37.80
N TYR A 446 -5.19 19.19 -36.70
CA TYR A 446 -3.90 19.88 -36.57
C TYR A 446 -2.84 18.82 -36.27
N ASP A 447 -1.85 18.71 -37.16
CA ASP A 447 -0.66 17.87 -36.99
C ASP A 447 0.06 18.26 -35.67
N MET A 448 -0.27 17.57 -34.57
CA MET A 448 0.34 17.77 -33.26
C MET A 448 1.75 17.18 -33.20
N GLY A 449 2.25 16.67 -34.34
CA GLY A 449 3.65 16.32 -34.54
C GLY A 449 4.10 14.97 -34.03
N GLY A 450 3.19 14.16 -33.51
CA GLY A 450 3.52 12.79 -33.12
C GLY A 450 3.43 11.80 -34.29
N PRO A 451 4.27 10.75 -34.34
CA PRO A 451 4.18 9.74 -35.38
C PRO A 451 2.93 8.90 -35.25
N THR A 452 2.16 8.73 -36.33
CA THR A 452 1.15 7.69 -36.45
C THR A 452 1.82 6.34 -36.69
N ALA A 453 1.54 5.36 -35.88
CA ALA A 453 2.10 4.03 -36.07
C ALA A 453 0.99 2.97 -36.13
N GLY A 454 1.13 2.05 -37.08
CA GLY A 454 0.59 0.72 -36.91
C GLY A 454 1.29 0.01 -35.73
N PRO A 455 0.94 -1.25 -35.40
CA PRO A 455 1.53 -1.95 -34.26
C PRO A 455 3.06 -1.95 -34.36
N VAL A 456 3.73 -1.36 -33.36
CA VAL A 456 5.18 -1.38 -33.19
C VAL A 456 5.43 -2.25 -31.95
N CYS A 457 6.23 -3.29 -32.14
CA CYS A 457 6.54 -4.25 -31.09
C CYS A 457 8.04 -4.31 -30.86
N ASP A 458 8.43 -4.53 -29.60
CA ASP A 458 9.80 -4.80 -29.21
C ASP A 458 9.82 -5.75 -28.00
N ALA A 459 10.99 -6.34 -27.69
CA ALA A 459 11.17 -7.24 -26.59
C ALA A 459 12.55 -7.04 -25.96
N GLU A 460 12.59 -7.00 -24.64
CA GLU A 460 13.83 -6.83 -23.87
C GLU A 460 13.89 -7.82 -22.73
N ASP A 461 15.13 -8.19 -22.37
CA ASP A 461 15.41 -9.06 -21.23
C ASP A 461 16.45 -8.43 -20.30
N TRP A 462 16.23 -8.57 -18.99
CA TRP A 462 17.14 -8.11 -17.95
C TRP A 462 17.37 -9.22 -16.94
N ASP A 463 18.58 -9.26 -16.35
CA ASP A 463 18.87 -10.12 -15.21
C ASP A 463 19.57 -9.34 -14.08
N GLU A 464 19.14 -9.62 -12.85
CA GLU A 464 19.65 -8.96 -11.67
C GLU A 464 20.05 -9.95 -10.58
N LEU A 465 21.19 -9.66 -9.92
CA LEU A 465 21.68 -10.39 -8.77
C LEU A 465 21.60 -9.53 -7.54
N THR A 466 20.62 -9.77 -6.67
CA THR A 466 20.49 -9.08 -5.40
C THR A 466 21.00 -9.90 -4.24
N SER A 467 21.57 -9.25 -3.26
CA SER A 467 22.12 -9.88 -2.06
C SER A 467 21.75 -9.12 -0.78
N ARG A 468 21.80 -9.82 0.35
CA ARG A 468 21.69 -9.23 1.67
C ARG A 468 22.65 -9.84 2.65
N LEU A 469 23.19 -9.03 3.57
CA LEU A 469 23.99 -9.46 4.70
C LEU A 469 23.45 -8.79 5.96
N ILE A 470 23.22 -9.58 7.00
CA ILE A 470 22.72 -9.07 8.28
C ILE A 470 23.57 -9.62 9.42
N ALA A 471 23.94 -8.76 10.35
CA ALA A 471 24.53 -9.12 11.62
C ALA A 471 23.58 -8.74 12.75
N GLN A 472 23.09 -9.72 13.49
CA GLN A 472 22.21 -9.56 14.64
C GLN A 472 22.99 -9.84 15.92
N TYR A 473 22.90 -8.92 16.89
CA TYR A 473 23.54 -9.07 18.19
C TYR A 473 22.56 -8.85 19.34
N ASN A 474 22.31 -9.90 20.13
CA ASN A 474 21.40 -9.87 21.28
C ASN A 474 22.11 -9.36 22.54
N ILE A 475 21.70 -8.17 23.03
CA ILE A 475 22.13 -7.60 24.31
C ILE A 475 21.22 -8.13 25.42
N GLY A 476 21.46 -9.37 25.86
CA GLY A 476 20.56 -10.05 26.79
C GLY A 476 19.31 -10.59 26.05
N GLU A 477 18.22 -10.79 26.81
CA GLU A 477 16.97 -11.41 26.29
C GLU A 477 15.99 -10.38 25.74
N ALA A 478 16.17 -9.11 26.04
CA ALA A 478 15.18 -8.06 25.79
C ALA A 478 15.57 -7.06 24.71
N THR A 479 16.79 -7.11 24.19
CA THR A 479 17.30 -6.09 23.25
C THR A 479 18.16 -6.72 22.18
N MET A 480 17.82 -6.44 20.94
CA MET A 480 18.55 -6.82 19.74
C MET A 480 19.07 -5.58 19.03
N LEU A 481 20.37 -5.59 18.66
CA LEU A 481 20.95 -4.69 17.66
C LEU A 481 21.10 -5.46 16.35
N PHE A 482 20.89 -4.79 15.24
CA PHE A 482 21.22 -5.35 13.94
C PHE A 482 21.90 -4.32 13.05
N ALA A 483 22.69 -4.81 12.13
CA ALA A 483 23.23 -4.05 11.02
C ALA A 483 23.05 -4.84 9.74
N SER A 484 22.59 -4.19 8.69
CA SER A 484 22.33 -4.85 7.40
C SER A 484 22.86 -4.06 6.21
N VAL A 485 23.15 -4.80 5.15
CA VAL A 485 23.32 -4.29 3.78
C VAL A 485 22.37 -5.11 2.91
N SER A 486 21.49 -4.46 2.17
CA SER A 486 20.50 -5.11 1.30
C SER A 486 20.41 -4.41 -0.04
N GLN A 487 20.13 -5.20 -1.08
CA GLN A 487 19.93 -4.73 -2.44
C GLN A 487 18.51 -4.99 -2.90
N GLY A 488 18.01 -4.11 -3.77
CA GLY A 488 16.76 -4.24 -4.47
C GLY A 488 16.86 -3.75 -5.89
N TYR A 489 15.84 -4.02 -6.68
CA TYR A 489 15.72 -3.46 -8.02
C TYR A 489 14.25 -3.32 -8.40
N LYS A 490 13.99 -2.41 -9.33
CA LYS A 490 12.73 -2.25 -10.05
C LYS A 490 12.99 -2.63 -11.51
N GLY A 491 12.13 -3.43 -12.11
CA GLY A 491 12.29 -3.92 -13.48
C GLY A 491 12.37 -2.79 -14.50
N GLY A 492 13.08 -3.02 -15.59
CA GLY A 492 13.00 -2.19 -16.78
C GLY A 492 11.64 -2.36 -17.48
N GLY A 493 11.37 -1.56 -18.51
CA GLY A 493 10.10 -1.62 -19.20
C GLY A 493 10.07 -0.81 -20.49
N PHE A 494 8.86 -0.52 -20.95
CA PHE A 494 8.64 0.23 -22.18
C PHE A 494 7.77 1.45 -21.94
N ASN A 495 8.10 2.54 -22.62
CA ASN A 495 7.22 3.69 -22.70
C ASN A 495 6.06 3.42 -23.67
N THR A 496 4.90 3.98 -23.39
CA THR A 496 3.75 3.94 -24.32
C THR A 496 4.00 4.78 -25.58
N SER A 497 4.94 5.73 -25.51
CA SER A 497 5.32 6.56 -26.64
C SER A 497 6.20 5.80 -27.62
N VAL A 498 6.03 6.10 -28.88
CA VAL A 498 6.81 5.56 -30.00
C VAL A 498 7.83 6.58 -30.52
N ALA A 499 8.92 6.11 -31.11
CA ALA A 499 9.94 6.96 -31.73
C ALA A 499 9.96 6.80 -33.25
N ASP A 500 10.01 7.93 -33.97
CA ASP A 500 10.28 8.02 -35.38
C ASP A 500 11.77 8.36 -35.55
N LEU A 501 12.57 7.38 -35.96
CA LEU A 501 14.02 7.50 -36.01
C LEU A 501 14.51 8.13 -37.32
N ASP A 502 13.73 8.06 -38.40
CA ASP A 502 14.12 8.56 -39.75
C ASP A 502 13.37 9.84 -40.17
N GLY A 503 12.37 10.27 -39.38
CA GLY A 503 11.63 11.52 -39.56
C GLY A 503 10.60 11.45 -40.68
N ASP A 504 10.10 10.26 -41.02
CA ASP A 504 9.11 10.09 -42.08
C ASP A 504 7.65 10.21 -41.58
N GLY A 505 7.45 10.42 -40.28
CA GLY A 505 6.15 10.54 -39.63
C GLY A 505 5.51 9.18 -39.27
N ILE A 506 6.27 8.09 -39.38
CA ILE A 506 5.87 6.75 -39.01
C ILE A 506 6.76 6.27 -37.84
N ALA A 507 6.19 5.71 -36.82
CA ALA A 507 6.98 5.19 -35.70
C ALA A 507 7.74 3.92 -36.09
N ASP A 508 9.03 3.89 -35.76
CA ASP A 508 9.95 2.78 -36.04
C ASP A 508 10.10 1.84 -34.87
N THR A 509 10.02 2.35 -33.62
CA THR A 509 10.26 1.58 -32.41
C THR A 509 9.55 2.17 -31.21
N VAL A 510 9.35 1.35 -30.19
CA VAL A 510 9.04 1.79 -28.83
C VAL A 510 10.34 2.09 -28.06
N VAL A 511 10.26 2.87 -26.99
CA VAL A 511 11.44 3.29 -26.23
C VAL A 511 11.51 2.50 -24.92
N PRO A 512 12.44 1.55 -24.79
CA PRO A 512 12.68 0.86 -23.54
C PRO A 512 13.37 1.77 -22.52
N PHE A 513 13.26 1.43 -21.24
CA PHE A 513 14.05 2.01 -20.15
C PHE A 513 14.64 0.90 -19.28
N ASP A 514 15.83 1.16 -18.74
CA ASP A 514 16.60 0.20 -17.95
C ASP A 514 16.06 0.02 -16.52
N PRO A 515 16.40 -1.08 -15.83
CA PRO A 515 16.09 -1.27 -14.42
C PRO A 515 16.69 -0.18 -13.52
N GLU A 516 15.98 0.14 -12.43
CA GLU A 516 16.48 0.90 -11.31
C GLU A 516 17.06 -0.05 -10.27
N THR A 517 18.22 0.25 -9.71
CA THR A 517 18.82 -0.57 -8.64
C THR A 517 19.02 0.23 -7.36
N SER A 518 19.03 -0.47 -6.23
CA SER A 518 19.22 0.15 -4.91
C SER A 518 20.09 -0.66 -3.99
N ILE A 519 20.86 0.04 -3.13
CA ILE A 519 21.64 -0.55 -2.04
C ILE A 519 21.42 0.25 -0.75
N ALA A 520 20.96 -0.43 0.31
CA ALA A 520 20.72 0.18 1.60
C ALA A 520 21.69 -0.33 2.66
N TYR A 521 22.11 0.58 3.53
CA TYR A 521 22.87 0.33 4.76
C TYR A 521 21.97 0.72 5.94
N GLU A 522 21.76 -0.21 6.87
CA GLU A 522 20.88 0.02 7.99
C GLU A 522 21.53 -0.41 9.32
N LEU A 523 21.27 0.37 10.36
CA LEU A 523 21.60 0.03 11.75
C LEU A 523 20.34 0.18 12.59
N GLY A 524 19.88 -0.91 13.21
CA GLY A 524 18.64 -0.89 13.99
C GLY A 524 18.77 -1.48 15.38
N LEU A 525 17.79 -1.13 16.18
CA LEU A 525 17.61 -1.58 17.56
C LEU A 525 16.15 -2.01 17.75
N LYS A 526 15.94 -3.19 18.34
CA LYS A 526 14.62 -3.62 18.84
C LYS A 526 14.73 -3.98 20.31
N SER A 527 13.76 -3.55 21.10
CA SER A 527 13.82 -3.76 22.54
C SER A 527 12.44 -3.94 23.15
N THR A 528 12.31 -4.96 24.01
CA THR A 528 11.14 -5.21 24.84
C THR A 528 11.52 -5.02 26.30
N LEU A 529 11.04 -3.96 26.94
CA LEU A 529 11.46 -3.54 28.27
C LEU A 529 10.33 -3.61 29.29
N LEU A 530 10.66 -3.52 30.58
CA LEU A 530 9.70 -3.52 31.67
C LEU A 530 8.73 -4.70 31.64
N ASP A 531 9.28 -5.91 31.47
CA ASP A 531 8.49 -7.16 31.43
C ASP A 531 7.40 -7.15 30.33
N GLY A 532 7.75 -6.66 29.11
CA GLY A 532 6.84 -6.63 27.96
C GLY A 532 5.91 -5.41 27.87
N ARG A 533 6.10 -4.41 28.75
CA ARG A 533 5.26 -3.20 28.76
C ARG A 533 5.71 -2.12 27.79
N ILE A 534 6.97 -2.13 27.38
CA ILE A 534 7.51 -1.21 26.40
C ILE A 534 8.07 -2.02 25.23
N GLN A 535 7.63 -1.72 24.03
CA GLN A 535 8.29 -2.13 22.81
C GLN A 535 8.84 -0.88 22.12
N PHE A 536 10.10 -0.91 21.78
CA PHE A 536 10.78 0.16 21.07
C PHE A 536 11.57 -0.43 19.91
N ASN A 537 11.29 0.08 18.71
CA ASN A 537 12.03 -0.23 17.49
C ASN A 537 12.58 1.08 16.92
N GLY A 538 13.83 1.07 16.51
CA GLY A 538 14.45 2.23 15.90
C GLY A 538 15.46 1.81 14.84
N SER A 539 15.59 2.57 13.78
CA SER A 539 16.58 2.37 12.73
C SER A 539 17.16 3.67 12.22
N LEU A 540 18.41 3.60 11.77
CA LEU A 540 19.11 4.60 10.98
C LEU A 540 19.41 3.95 9.63
N TYR A 541 19.16 4.65 8.55
CA TYR A 541 19.38 4.13 7.21
C TYR A 541 20.02 5.14 6.27
N PHE A 542 20.70 4.61 5.27
CA PHE A 542 21.18 5.30 4.08
C PHE A 542 20.94 4.36 2.89
N THR A 543 20.32 4.85 1.84
CA THR A 543 20.08 4.07 0.62
C THR A 543 20.52 4.90 -0.60
N ASP A 544 21.24 4.26 -1.48
CA ASP A 544 21.70 4.78 -2.76
C ASP A 544 20.91 4.10 -3.87
N TYR A 545 20.37 4.89 -4.80
CA TYR A 545 19.61 4.47 -5.97
C TYR A 545 20.35 4.87 -7.23
N GLU A 546 20.56 3.92 -8.13
CA GLU A 546 21.12 4.14 -9.47
C GLU A 546 20.00 4.10 -10.51
N SER A 547 20.00 5.06 -11.45
CA SER A 547 19.03 5.19 -12.55
C SER A 547 17.58 5.26 -12.07
N LEU A 548 17.28 6.20 -11.16
CA LEU A 548 15.93 6.39 -10.59
C LEU A 548 14.91 6.62 -11.72
N GLN A 549 13.92 5.74 -11.82
CA GLN A 549 12.83 5.85 -12.77
C GLN A 549 11.78 6.83 -12.28
N VAL A 550 11.51 7.88 -13.04
CA VAL A 550 10.48 8.89 -12.75
C VAL A 550 9.54 9.05 -13.92
N GLN A 551 8.25 9.25 -13.62
CA GLN A 551 7.26 9.60 -14.62
C GLN A 551 7.27 11.10 -14.87
N ILE A 552 7.31 11.48 -16.14
CA ILE A 552 7.17 12.88 -16.59
C ILE A 552 6.08 12.97 -17.64
N PHE A 553 5.43 14.11 -17.70
CA PHE A 553 4.45 14.42 -18.73
C PHE A 553 5.03 15.44 -19.71
N GLY A 554 4.88 15.17 -21.00
CA GLY A 554 5.21 16.11 -22.08
C GLY A 554 4.05 16.19 -23.05
N PHE A 555 3.73 17.40 -23.53
CA PHE A 555 2.64 17.58 -24.48
C PHE A 555 2.87 16.87 -25.82
N ASP A 556 4.13 16.74 -26.23
CA ASP A 556 4.56 16.09 -27.47
C ASP A 556 4.82 14.58 -27.31
N THR A 557 5.02 14.12 -26.08
CA THR A 557 5.47 12.76 -25.81
C THR A 557 4.52 11.97 -24.90
N GLY A 558 3.50 12.65 -24.33
CA GLY A 558 2.62 12.04 -23.32
C GLY A 558 3.35 11.69 -22.02
N LEU A 559 2.84 10.68 -21.31
CA LEU A 559 3.47 10.14 -20.12
C LEU A 559 4.67 9.27 -20.49
N GLN A 560 5.82 9.58 -19.93
CA GLN A 560 7.06 8.83 -20.14
C GLN A 560 7.76 8.52 -18.83
N ILE A 561 8.33 7.32 -18.75
CA ILE A 561 9.30 6.97 -17.73
C ILE A 561 10.69 7.35 -18.24
N ARG A 562 11.43 8.08 -17.44
CA ARG A 562 12.81 8.48 -17.72
C ARG A 562 13.71 8.23 -16.52
N ASP A 563 14.98 8.03 -16.81
CA ASP A 563 16.04 8.06 -15.83
C ASP A 563 16.25 9.51 -15.35
N ALA A 564 15.98 9.74 -14.04
CA ALA A 564 16.21 11.03 -13.38
C ALA A 564 17.68 11.23 -12.96
N GLY A 565 18.49 10.19 -13.04
CA GLY A 565 19.82 10.10 -12.46
C GLY A 565 19.83 9.29 -11.15
N ASP A 566 20.92 9.41 -10.41
CA ASP A 566 21.05 8.72 -9.13
C ASP A 566 20.41 9.54 -8.00
N ALA A 567 19.87 8.85 -7.01
CA ALA A 567 19.25 9.48 -5.83
C ALA A 567 19.71 8.84 -4.53
N GLU A 568 19.76 9.64 -3.48
CA GLU A 568 20.09 9.20 -2.13
C GLU A 568 18.91 9.47 -1.19
N THR A 569 18.66 8.54 -0.26
CA THR A 569 17.74 8.74 0.84
C THR A 569 18.36 8.30 2.14
N GLN A 570 18.26 9.11 3.19
CA GLN A 570 18.80 8.83 4.51
C GLN A 570 17.87 9.31 5.60
N GLY A 571 17.92 8.65 6.75
CA GLY A 571 17.05 9.07 7.82
C GLY A 571 17.10 8.20 9.07
N LEU A 572 16.13 8.47 9.93
CA LEU A 572 15.88 7.68 11.13
C LEU A 572 14.39 7.42 11.30
N GLU A 573 14.09 6.26 11.87
CA GLU A 573 12.74 5.86 12.22
C GLU A 573 12.70 5.38 13.66
N ALA A 574 11.61 5.64 14.36
CA ALA A 574 11.39 5.18 15.72
C ALA A 574 9.91 4.83 15.93
N GLU A 575 9.67 3.69 16.56
CA GLU A 575 8.34 3.22 16.94
C GLU A 575 8.36 2.85 18.43
N LEU A 576 7.42 3.38 19.17
CA LEU A 576 7.25 3.12 20.60
C LEU A 576 5.82 2.70 20.89
N MET A 577 5.66 1.56 21.56
CA MET A 577 4.40 1.14 22.19
C MET A 577 4.63 0.98 23.69
N PHE A 578 3.78 1.60 24.52
CA PHE A 578 3.93 1.63 25.95
C PHE A 578 2.62 1.34 26.68
N ALA A 579 2.47 0.16 27.29
CA ALA A 579 1.42 -0.15 28.26
C ALA A 579 1.68 0.63 29.56
N ALA A 580 1.27 1.92 29.59
CA ALA A 580 1.51 2.82 30.70
C ALA A 580 0.81 2.36 32.00
N THR A 581 -0.39 1.78 31.84
CA THR A 581 -1.12 1.08 32.90
C THR A 581 -1.78 -0.16 32.31
N ASP A 582 -2.47 -0.97 33.11
CA ASP A 582 -3.25 -2.14 32.62
C ASP A 582 -4.41 -1.74 31.69
N ASN A 583 -4.72 -0.45 31.60
CA ASN A 583 -5.85 0.09 30.87
C ASN A 583 -5.47 1.18 29.86
N LEU A 584 -4.21 1.59 29.82
CA LEU A 584 -3.74 2.68 28.97
C LEU A 584 -2.49 2.24 28.20
N THR A 585 -2.62 2.19 26.89
CA THR A 585 -1.50 2.02 25.94
C THR A 585 -1.26 3.33 25.21
N LEU A 586 -0.01 3.76 25.16
CA LEU A 586 0.46 4.91 24.39
C LEU A 586 1.29 4.42 23.22
N MET A 587 1.14 5.08 22.08
CA MET A 587 1.86 4.82 20.84
C MET A 587 2.53 6.11 20.36
N ALA A 588 3.75 6.01 19.87
CA ALA A 588 4.45 7.12 19.25
C ALA A 588 5.35 6.62 18.13
N ASN A 589 5.17 7.15 16.95
CA ASN A 589 5.98 6.86 15.79
C ASN A 589 6.59 8.15 15.27
N TYR A 590 7.81 8.08 14.74
CA TYR A 590 8.50 9.21 14.14
C TYR A 590 9.38 8.73 12.99
N ALA A 591 9.41 9.49 11.91
CA ALA A 591 10.38 9.35 10.84
C ALA A 591 10.93 10.71 10.45
N TYR A 592 12.25 10.74 10.24
CA TYR A 592 12.97 11.78 9.54
C TYR A 592 13.52 11.18 8.25
N THR A 593 13.20 11.79 7.11
CA THR A 593 13.59 11.30 5.78
C THR A 593 14.15 12.46 4.96
N ASP A 594 15.43 12.39 4.64
CA ASP A 594 16.14 13.36 3.80
C ASP A 594 16.42 12.69 2.44
N THR A 595 15.99 13.30 1.36
CA THR A 595 16.09 12.76 0.00
C THR A 595 16.69 13.79 -0.95
N GLU A 596 17.56 13.33 -1.86
CA GLU A 596 18.16 14.19 -2.88
C GLU A 596 18.45 13.40 -4.17
N ILE A 597 18.15 14.00 -5.32
CA ILE A 597 18.65 13.53 -6.61
C ILE A 597 20.08 14.08 -6.75
N VAL A 598 21.09 13.19 -6.81
CA VAL A 598 22.50 13.55 -6.74
C VAL A 598 23.19 13.58 -8.10
N SER A 599 22.52 13.17 -9.17
CA SER A 599 23.03 13.24 -10.53
C SER A 599 21.92 13.54 -11.56
N GLY A 600 22.27 13.68 -12.81
CA GLY A 600 21.29 13.88 -13.91
C GLY A 600 20.69 15.28 -14.02
N PRO A 601 19.61 15.44 -14.78
CA PRO A 601 19.00 16.75 -15.07
C PRO A 601 18.27 17.36 -13.88
N LEU A 602 17.86 16.55 -12.91
CA LEU A 602 17.12 16.95 -11.70
C LEU A 602 18.01 17.04 -10.45
N ASN A 603 19.32 17.07 -10.61
CA ASN A 603 20.29 17.14 -9.51
C ASN A 603 19.99 18.31 -8.54
N GLY A 604 19.89 17.99 -7.24
CA GLY A 604 19.58 18.93 -6.17
C GLY A 604 18.09 19.06 -5.85
N GLN A 605 17.20 18.33 -6.55
CA GLN A 605 15.79 18.25 -6.19
C GLN A 605 15.56 17.17 -5.12
N THR A 606 14.55 17.39 -4.25
CA THR A 606 14.02 16.37 -3.35
C THR A 606 13.04 15.47 -4.08
N LEU A 607 12.86 14.25 -3.61
CA LEU A 607 11.90 13.31 -4.18
C LEU A 607 10.46 13.75 -3.89
N ALA A 608 9.55 13.42 -4.80
CA ALA A 608 8.12 13.67 -4.62
C ALA A 608 7.55 12.78 -3.50
N TYR A 609 6.52 13.28 -2.78
CA TYR A 609 5.87 12.56 -1.67
C TYR A 609 6.84 12.12 -0.54
N ALA A 610 7.90 12.88 -0.31
CA ALA A 610 8.92 12.62 0.69
C ALA A 610 8.93 13.69 1.79
N PRO A 611 7.94 13.72 2.71
CA PRO A 611 7.95 14.65 3.83
C PRO A 611 9.18 14.42 4.73
N GLU A 612 9.90 15.50 5.06
CA GLU A 612 11.11 15.41 5.87
C GLU A 612 10.81 14.87 7.28
N ASP A 613 9.75 15.33 7.91
CA ASP A 613 9.32 14.92 9.25
C ASP A 613 7.90 14.35 9.22
N THR A 614 7.70 13.15 9.73
CA THR A 614 6.37 12.60 10.04
C THR A 614 6.34 12.05 11.45
N PHE A 615 5.23 12.23 12.17
CA PHE A 615 5.02 11.56 13.43
C PHE A 615 3.56 11.27 13.72
N SER A 616 3.32 10.21 14.49
CA SER A 616 2.02 9.90 15.05
C SER A 616 2.08 9.70 16.56
N LEU A 617 1.06 10.18 17.27
CA LEU A 617 0.90 10.03 18.71
C LEU A 617 -0.48 9.46 18.99
N GLY A 618 -0.53 8.26 19.56
CA GLY A 618 -1.76 7.53 19.85
C GLY A 618 -1.93 7.20 21.32
N ALA A 619 -3.18 7.09 21.74
CA ALA A 619 -3.54 6.60 23.06
C ALA A 619 -4.78 5.69 22.96
N ASN A 620 -4.70 4.54 23.58
CA ASN A 620 -5.80 3.60 23.75
C ASN A 620 -6.09 3.39 25.24
N PHE A 621 -7.33 3.74 25.68
CA PHE A 621 -7.74 3.63 27.08
C PHE A 621 -9.01 2.81 27.21
N GLU A 622 -8.91 1.68 27.89
CA GLU A 622 -10.04 0.80 28.17
C GLU A 622 -10.45 0.83 29.65
N HIS A 623 -11.73 0.86 29.93
CA HIS A 623 -12.24 0.71 31.28
C HIS A 623 -13.62 0.06 31.31
N ARG A 624 -13.96 -0.54 32.46
CA ARG A 624 -15.29 -1.13 32.68
C ARG A 624 -16.37 -0.06 32.78
N PHE A 625 -17.47 -0.25 32.04
CA PHE A 625 -18.60 0.66 32.00
C PHE A 625 -19.91 -0.11 31.80
N PHE A 626 -20.94 0.15 32.61
CA PHE A 626 -22.29 -0.48 32.54
C PHE A 626 -22.31 -2.00 32.33
N GLY A 627 -21.39 -2.72 32.95
CA GLY A 627 -21.31 -4.19 32.85
C GLY A 627 -20.59 -4.69 31.60
N GLY A 628 -20.10 -3.80 30.75
CA GLY A 628 -19.24 -4.06 29.60
C GLY A 628 -17.90 -3.33 29.72
N ARG A 629 -17.26 -3.10 28.57
CA ARG A 629 -16.02 -2.35 28.45
C ARG A 629 -16.23 -1.15 27.53
N LEU A 630 -15.59 -0.03 27.84
CA LEU A 630 -15.55 1.15 27.02
C LEU A 630 -14.08 1.40 26.66
N ASN A 631 -13.80 1.38 25.37
CA ASN A 631 -12.49 1.67 24.79
C ASN A 631 -12.51 3.05 24.16
N TRP A 632 -11.48 3.83 24.41
CA TRP A 632 -11.26 5.17 23.83
C TRP A 632 -9.94 5.13 23.06
N PHE A 633 -10.01 5.33 21.78
CA PHE A 633 -8.85 5.48 20.92
C PHE A 633 -8.78 6.91 20.38
N ALA A 634 -7.58 7.50 20.38
CA ALA A 634 -7.31 8.76 19.72
C ALA A 634 -5.89 8.75 19.17
N MET A 635 -5.70 9.30 17.98
CA MET A 635 -4.40 9.43 17.31
C MET A 635 -4.29 10.79 16.64
N TYR A 636 -3.14 11.44 16.83
CA TYR A 636 -2.74 12.64 16.10
C TYR A 636 -1.62 12.23 15.14
N ASN A 637 -1.79 12.56 13.87
CA ASN A 637 -0.84 12.31 12.80
C ASN A 637 -0.38 13.64 12.22
N TYR A 638 0.93 13.84 12.12
CA TYR A 638 1.56 15.02 11.55
C TYR A 638 2.36 14.62 10.32
N THR A 639 2.19 15.38 9.25
CA THR A 639 2.97 15.27 7.99
C THR A 639 3.64 16.61 7.75
N GLY A 640 4.98 16.61 7.61
CA GLY A 640 5.77 17.78 7.26
C GLY A 640 5.48 18.25 5.84
N GLU A 641 6.04 19.38 5.45
CA GLU A 641 5.95 19.88 4.08
C GLU A 641 6.64 18.92 3.10
N PHE A 642 6.09 18.80 1.89
CA PHE A 642 6.65 17.98 0.82
C PHE A 642 6.21 18.48 -0.55
N PHE A 643 6.84 17.98 -1.62
CA PHE A 643 6.44 18.27 -2.99
C PHE A 643 5.66 17.11 -3.60
N HIS A 644 4.64 17.43 -4.40
CA HIS A 644 3.88 16.45 -5.17
C HIS A 644 4.54 16.05 -6.49
N ASP A 645 5.52 16.82 -6.93
CA ASP A 645 6.21 16.66 -8.21
C ASP A 645 7.73 16.62 -8.03
N ILE A 646 8.39 15.98 -8.96
CA ILE A 646 9.85 15.81 -8.93
C ILE A 646 10.61 17.09 -9.26
N ASP A 647 9.96 18.07 -9.90
CA ASP A 647 10.52 19.38 -10.22
C ASP A 647 10.47 20.35 -9.03
N ASN A 648 9.87 19.94 -7.91
CA ASN A 648 9.69 20.69 -6.66
C ASN A 648 8.96 22.05 -6.87
N LEU A 649 7.92 22.04 -7.67
CA LEU A 649 7.10 23.22 -7.97
C LEU A 649 5.80 23.26 -7.16
N ASN A 650 5.25 22.10 -6.84
CA ASN A 650 3.94 21.93 -6.20
C ASN A 650 4.11 21.45 -4.75
N GLU A 651 4.30 22.40 -3.82
CA GLU A 651 4.51 22.14 -2.40
C GLU A 651 3.18 21.96 -1.66
N GLU A 652 3.07 20.91 -0.84
CA GLU A 652 2.05 20.76 0.20
C GLU A 652 2.58 21.26 1.52
N PRO A 653 1.90 22.24 2.16
CA PRO A 653 2.25 22.67 3.51
C PRO A 653 2.08 21.56 4.55
N SER A 654 2.83 21.64 5.65
CA SER A 654 2.65 20.70 6.74
C SER A 654 1.24 20.76 7.34
N TYR A 655 0.69 19.59 7.70
CA TYR A 655 -0.64 19.47 8.29
C TYR A 655 -0.69 18.41 9.40
N GLY A 656 -1.79 18.44 10.18
CA GLY A 656 -1.97 17.50 11.28
C GLY A 656 -3.42 17.07 11.47
N ILE A 657 -3.66 15.75 11.44
CA ILE A 657 -4.98 15.13 11.49
C ILE A 657 -5.18 14.43 12.83
N VAL A 658 -6.34 14.62 13.45
CA VAL A 658 -6.78 13.91 14.66
C VAL A 658 -7.88 12.93 14.30
N ASN A 659 -7.66 11.64 14.58
CA ASN A 659 -8.65 10.58 14.45
C ASN A 659 -9.02 10.03 15.83
N GLY A 660 -10.26 9.57 15.98
CA GLY A 660 -10.70 9.00 17.25
C GLY A 660 -11.84 8.00 17.11
N LYS A 661 -11.86 7.02 18.01
CA LYS A 661 -12.92 6.00 18.08
C LYS A 661 -13.27 5.68 19.53
N VAL A 662 -14.55 5.55 19.81
CA VAL A 662 -15.05 5.10 21.12
C VAL A 662 -15.89 3.88 20.89
N THR A 663 -15.50 2.74 21.51
CA THR A 663 -16.19 1.46 21.35
C THR A 663 -16.73 0.98 22.70
N TYR A 664 -18.01 0.71 22.79
CA TYR A 664 -18.61 0.00 23.91
C TYR A 664 -18.84 -1.46 23.55
N SER A 665 -18.14 -2.36 24.22
CA SER A 665 -18.33 -3.82 24.11
C SER A 665 -19.19 -4.32 25.26
N ALA A 666 -20.28 -5.02 24.91
CA ALA A 666 -21.19 -5.57 25.91
C ALA A 666 -20.50 -6.64 26.79
N GLY A 667 -20.87 -6.73 28.07
CA GLY A 667 -20.30 -7.75 28.98
C GLY A 667 -20.64 -9.20 28.63
N SER A 668 -21.52 -9.41 27.66
CA SER A 668 -21.78 -10.74 27.06
C SER A 668 -20.81 -11.09 25.93
N GLU A 669 -19.99 -10.15 25.49
CA GLU A 669 -19.09 -10.21 24.31
C GLU A 669 -19.80 -10.57 23.00
N ARG A 670 -21.12 -10.35 22.94
CA ARG A 670 -21.95 -10.69 21.79
C ARG A 670 -22.22 -9.51 20.84
N TRP A 671 -21.93 -8.30 21.24
CA TRP A 671 -22.11 -7.12 20.41
C TRP A 671 -21.25 -5.97 20.92
N ASP A 672 -20.88 -5.13 20.03
CA ASP A 672 -20.31 -3.82 20.31
C ASP A 672 -21.01 -2.71 19.53
N LEU A 673 -20.82 -1.48 20.01
CA LEU A 673 -21.26 -0.25 19.40
C LEU A 673 -20.10 0.74 19.42
N ALA A 674 -19.68 1.22 18.26
CA ALA A 674 -18.62 2.18 18.15
C ALA A 674 -19.12 3.49 17.52
N PHE A 675 -18.42 4.58 17.84
CA PHE A 675 -18.51 5.85 17.20
C PHE A 675 -17.10 6.31 16.83
N ALA A 676 -16.86 6.51 15.54
CA ALA A 676 -15.58 6.93 15.01
C ALA A 676 -15.68 8.32 14.37
N VAL A 677 -14.57 9.05 14.42
CA VAL A 677 -14.40 10.32 13.73
C VAL A 677 -13.02 10.36 13.09
N ASP A 678 -12.99 10.63 11.81
CA ASP A 678 -11.78 10.87 11.03
C ASP A 678 -11.67 12.37 10.79
N ASN A 679 -10.44 12.90 10.82
CA ASN A 679 -10.16 14.33 10.71
C ASN A 679 -11.04 15.19 11.65
N LEU A 680 -11.00 14.92 12.96
CA LEU A 680 -11.81 15.62 13.98
C LEU A 680 -11.67 17.14 13.92
N THR A 681 -10.49 17.64 13.59
CA THR A 681 -10.17 19.07 13.52
C THR A 681 -10.65 19.74 12.25
N ASP A 682 -11.12 18.95 11.27
CA ASP A 682 -11.53 19.41 9.93
C ASP A 682 -10.40 20.14 9.21
N GLU A 683 -9.19 19.55 9.27
CA GLU A 683 -7.99 20.08 8.64
C GLU A 683 -8.08 19.96 7.13
N GLU A 684 -7.77 21.03 6.43
CA GLU A 684 -7.74 21.06 4.96
C GLU A 684 -6.32 20.76 4.46
N TYR A 685 -6.16 19.73 3.63
CA TYR A 685 -4.90 19.34 3.02
C TYR A 685 -5.16 18.76 1.61
N ALA A 686 -4.17 18.83 0.73
CA ALA A 686 -4.28 18.26 -0.60
C ALA A 686 -3.57 16.89 -0.67
N THR A 687 -4.18 15.93 -1.35
CA THR A 687 -3.57 14.65 -1.70
C THR A 687 -2.87 14.72 -3.06
N LEU A 688 -3.25 15.69 -3.92
CA LEU A 688 -2.56 16.02 -5.15
C LEU A 688 -2.52 17.54 -5.34
N ARG A 689 -1.35 18.04 -5.76
CA ARG A 689 -1.16 19.34 -6.40
C ARG A 689 -0.40 19.14 -7.69
N ALA A 690 -0.95 19.60 -8.79
CA ALA A 690 -0.34 19.47 -10.10
C ALA A 690 -0.57 20.74 -10.93
N ASP A 691 0.33 21.01 -11.86
CA ASP A 691 0.14 21.98 -12.93
C ASP A 691 0.69 21.37 -14.21
N PHE A 692 -0.20 20.85 -15.05
CA PHE A 692 0.16 20.25 -16.32
C PHE A 692 0.31 21.31 -17.46
N GLY A 693 0.40 22.59 -17.09
CA GLY A 693 0.56 23.70 -18.04
C GLY A 693 -0.74 24.46 -18.34
N TRP A 694 -1.86 24.02 -17.81
CA TRP A 694 -3.17 24.70 -17.91
C TRP A 694 -3.68 25.30 -16.60
N GLY A 695 -2.80 25.40 -15.59
CA GLY A 695 -3.10 26.01 -14.29
C GLY A 695 -3.11 25.01 -13.14
N PRO A 696 -3.04 25.53 -11.91
CA PRO A 696 -2.95 24.67 -10.73
C PRO A 696 -4.23 23.87 -10.51
N GLN A 697 -4.05 22.57 -10.36
CA GLN A 697 -5.05 21.60 -10.03
C GLN A 697 -4.85 21.10 -8.60
N LEU A 698 -5.94 20.87 -7.89
CA LEU A 698 -5.92 20.34 -6.53
C LEU A 698 -6.92 19.20 -6.39
N HIS A 699 -6.48 18.19 -5.65
CA HIS A 699 -7.33 17.17 -5.09
C HIS A 699 -7.23 17.24 -3.56
N TRP A 700 -8.36 17.41 -2.90
CA TRP A 700 -8.39 17.59 -1.45
C TRP A 700 -8.49 16.25 -0.73
N GLY A 701 -7.83 16.17 0.42
CA GLY A 701 -8.03 15.10 1.38
C GLY A 701 -9.42 15.15 2.03
N TYR A 702 -9.78 14.07 2.68
CA TYR A 702 -11.10 13.91 3.31
C TYR A 702 -11.31 14.91 4.45
N LYS A 703 -12.48 15.56 4.46
CA LYS A 703 -12.96 16.38 5.58
C LYS A 703 -13.25 15.52 6.79
N ARG A 704 -13.70 16.19 7.88
CA ARG A 704 -14.20 15.44 9.03
C ARG A 704 -15.36 14.54 8.66
N LEU A 705 -15.20 13.24 8.94
CA LEU A 705 -16.23 12.22 8.76
C LEU A 705 -16.54 11.56 10.09
N MET A 706 -17.82 11.36 10.37
CA MET A 706 -18.29 10.67 11.57
C MET A 706 -19.10 9.45 11.19
N ARG A 707 -18.86 8.32 11.87
CA ARG A 707 -19.63 7.10 11.65
C ARG A 707 -19.96 6.38 12.96
N ALA A 708 -21.09 5.68 12.95
CA ALA A 708 -21.50 4.77 14.00
C ALA A 708 -21.45 3.34 13.46
N GLU A 709 -20.89 2.42 14.23
CA GLU A 709 -20.68 1.03 13.86
C GLU A 709 -21.36 0.11 14.90
N PHE A 710 -22.03 -0.93 14.45
CA PHE A 710 -22.61 -1.96 15.31
C PHE A 710 -22.17 -3.33 14.80
N ASN A 711 -21.58 -4.14 15.68
CA ASN A 711 -21.18 -5.51 15.40
C ASN A 711 -21.91 -6.48 16.32
N LEU A 712 -22.26 -7.65 15.78
CA LEU A 712 -22.94 -8.74 16.46
C LEU A 712 -22.17 -10.05 16.26
N TYR A 713 -21.87 -10.73 17.35
CA TYR A 713 -21.04 -11.96 17.38
C TYR A 713 -21.84 -13.17 17.89
N PHE A 714 -21.62 -14.35 17.28
CA PHE A 714 -22.27 -15.60 17.61
C PHE A 714 -21.28 -16.74 17.77
#